data_72e273563f94074499561ef3f975ecfd
#
_entry.id   72e273563f94074499561ef3f975ecfd
#
_cell.length_a   1.000
_cell.length_b   1.000
_cell.length_c   1.000
_cell.angle_alpha   90.00
_cell.angle_beta   90.00
_cell.angle_gamma   90.00
#
_symmetry.space_group_name_H-M   'P 1'
#
loop_
_entity.id
_entity.type
_entity.pdbx_description
1 polymer ?
#
loop_
_entity_poly.entity_id
_entity_poly.type
_entity_poly.pdbx_seq_one_letter_code
_entity_poly.pdbx_strand_id
1 'polypeptide(L)'
;MLVEYKKPWLLELLRDDKPEYKNPMVSESTTITIEFKVEKLHEDSDKIGFIGMPGKNFGISYDYEVDTFVFEYWTKGKDGKDKFHCYKDFHINQNDIENGMIITIQYDKEKMNFTLFHNFIPFFEVDLEYPLIDDYTNQALFFGAHNPDTEQVRHRCFTEMEMMHFSIFNGVEDIDVVEKFYSNKKNRTDSLICYFDFKEKYLVYNKNYSYNLIQHQKIKLVKIIMDDLNISLSDRIRLQKNKLPGLKIDYKQPYFLSTENDTNILMNRSFTLNSTFKVEREFQQDQKIGFIGIPGKNFGISYDYEVDKFVFEFWTQKSEEEFEFHCHKDYKLNVNDLHNGITISIVYEKNSHFELYHNYNLIDRIEVKDDLLIDYAFQPLYFGCHHPSSLLETHRCFTEIEFNHFAVYDGVMDIVELEKQPKSDNCLTYFNFKKNDKNDNIKDSLNKLTSLKIVDLNDYKKMTDYSITKDKLDSVGCGFCLAKWTQVTMHLHNGTTHSCHHPEPHKVGLDEIKRNPTALHNSKHKKQARREMLENKRPTECNYCWKVEDNSDSFSDRVFKSSEPWSEPHFDEIKESNWRDDFNPKYVEVNFSNTCNFKCAYCGPEYSTKWMEEVKEFGAYQLSYEFNGMKRMEDRDTVPYKQTEENPYVEAFWEWFPELYDSLDTFRITGGEPLLSKDTWKVLDHIIDNETPNRNLKLSINTNLGVPDELIDKLIVKLDKIISEERVKEVVLFTSCDAYGKQAEYVRYGLEFDRLFNNIDKILLTLPKVSIVIMSTFNIFSIFSYEQLVKKVYEFKKKHFNPDRYWNSALILDTSYLRYPDFLGYRLLKGYIGEEYFTRIEKFMKFNSTYRSLNSYQAELPEDVGFSMKEIEKIIRIKDIFVTDDINYDRQKVDFVNFIKQYEFRRGMRCEDYHPELISFIKKIKHDNKL
;
A
#
# COMPACT_ATOMS: atom_id res chain seq x y z
N MET A 1 -14.58 20.77 3.70
CA MET A 1 -14.69 19.30 3.79
C MET A 1 -15.46 18.78 2.59
N LEU A 2 -14.87 17.93 1.78
CA LEU A 2 -15.57 17.32 0.66
C LEU A 2 -16.49 16.19 1.16
N VAL A 3 -17.75 16.26 0.79
CA VAL A 3 -18.75 15.19 0.96
C VAL A 3 -18.91 14.51 -0.38
N GLU A 4 -18.43 13.28 -0.50
CA GLU A 4 -18.49 12.51 -1.74
C GLU A 4 -19.92 11.97 -1.98
N TYR A 5 -20.28 11.80 -3.25
CA TYR A 5 -21.58 11.23 -3.61
C TYR A 5 -21.83 9.85 -2.98
N LYS A 6 -23.03 9.67 -2.41
CA LYS A 6 -23.45 8.48 -1.63
C LYS A 6 -22.59 8.16 -0.39
N LYS A 7 -21.76 9.11 0.08
CA LYS A 7 -20.94 8.99 1.28
C LYS A 7 -21.17 10.17 2.25
N PRO A 8 -22.37 10.40 2.72
CA PRO A 8 -22.68 11.53 3.60
C PRO A 8 -21.92 11.44 4.93
N TRP A 9 -21.77 12.58 5.58
CA TRP A 9 -21.24 12.68 6.93
C TRP A 9 -22.38 12.79 7.95
N LEU A 10 -22.10 12.34 9.16
CA LEU A 10 -23.04 12.29 10.26
C LEU A 10 -22.45 13.02 11.46
N LEU A 11 -23.26 13.84 12.11
CA LEU A 11 -22.94 14.52 13.36
C LEU A 11 -23.87 14.02 14.46
N GLU A 12 -23.28 13.48 15.52
CA GLU A 12 -23.94 13.24 16.81
C GLU A 12 -23.45 14.25 17.82
N LEU A 13 -24.37 14.91 18.49
CA LEU A 13 -24.11 15.80 19.62
C LEU A 13 -24.50 15.08 20.92
N LEU A 14 -23.56 15.05 21.84
CA LEU A 14 -23.75 14.44 23.16
C LEU A 14 -23.65 15.55 24.21
N ARG A 15 -24.60 15.58 25.12
CA ARG A 15 -24.63 16.50 26.25
C ARG A 15 -24.20 15.76 27.51
N ASP A 16 -23.22 16.28 28.24
CA ASP A 16 -22.62 15.58 29.38
C ASP A 16 -23.59 15.32 30.54
N ASP A 17 -24.61 16.19 30.69
CA ASP A 17 -25.67 16.06 31.71
C ASP A 17 -26.87 15.20 31.28
N LYS A 18 -26.97 14.89 29.97
CA LYS A 18 -28.06 14.10 29.37
C LYS A 18 -27.51 13.17 28.27
N PRO A 19 -26.87 12.08 28.62
CA PRO A 19 -26.15 11.20 27.66
C PRO A 19 -27.08 10.49 26.65
N GLU A 20 -28.39 10.42 26.88
CA GLU A 20 -29.37 9.92 25.91
C GLU A 20 -29.69 10.95 24.81
N TYR A 21 -29.14 12.12 24.87
CA TYR A 21 -29.50 13.27 24.03
C TYR A 21 -28.57 13.38 22.84
N LYS A 22 -29.08 13.18 21.64
CA LYS A 22 -28.28 13.14 20.43
C LYS A 22 -28.38 14.35 19.51
N ASN A 23 -29.47 15.11 19.64
CA ASN A 23 -29.72 16.22 18.76
C ASN A 23 -30.47 17.34 19.48
N PRO A 24 -29.92 18.56 19.60
CA PRO A 24 -30.56 19.69 20.30
C PRO A 24 -31.83 20.22 19.62
N MET A 25 -32.03 19.93 18.30
CA MET A 25 -33.08 20.53 17.50
C MET A 25 -34.49 20.28 17.96
N VAL A 26 -34.75 19.34 18.82
CA VAL A 26 -36.14 18.92 19.12
C VAL A 26 -36.55 19.25 20.55
N SER A 27 -35.60 19.23 21.46
CA SER A 27 -35.91 19.44 22.87
C SER A 27 -35.75 20.89 23.31
N GLU A 28 -35.04 21.70 22.56
CA GLU A 28 -34.76 23.13 22.86
C GLU A 28 -34.80 23.93 21.54
N SER A 29 -34.95 25.25 21.67
CA SER A 29 -34.79 26.15 20.52
C SER A 29 -33.35 26.07 20.00
N THR A 30 -33.14 26.10 18.68
CA THR A 30 -31.84 25.87 18.09
C THR A 30 -31.63 26.68 16.81
N THR A 31 -30.43 27.19 16.61
CA THR A 31 -29.98 27.78 15.32
C THR A 31 -28.88 26.94 14.72
N ILE A 32 -29.08 26.48 13.50
CA ILE A 32 -28.09 25.70 12.73
C ILE A 32 -27.72 26.48 11.47
N THR A 33 -26.44 26.66 11.20
CA THR A 33 -25.97 27.33 9.98
C THR A 33 -24.95 26.44 9.28
N ILE A 34 -25.12 26.30 7.98
CA ILE A 34 -24.20 25.57 7.10
C ILE A 34 -23.83 26.44 5.90
N GLU A 35 -22.55 26.52 5.59
CA GLU A 35 -22.01 27.10 4.36
C GLU A 35 -21.43 25.97 3.50
N PHE A 36 -21.90 25.82 2.28
CA PHE A 36 -21.52 24.77 1.35
C PHE A 36 -21.67 25.19 -0.09
N LYS A 37 -21.03 24.47 -1.01
CA LYS A 37 -21.30 24.52 -2.46
C LYS A 37 -21.43 23.10 -3.01
N VAL A 38 -22.24 22.92 -4.03
CA VAL A 38 -22.39 21.66 -4.74
C VAL A 38 -21.29 21.55 -5.78
N GLU A 39 -20.49 20.50 -5.71
CA GLU A 39 -19.34 20.28 -6.61
C GLU A 39 -19.77 19.58 -7.89
N LYS A 40 -20.74 18.67 -7.83
CA LYS A 40 -21.19 17.91 -8.98
C LYS A 40 -22.64 17.44 -8.83
N LEU A 41 -23.37 17.57 -9.92
CA LEU A 41 -24.71 17.00 -10.07
C LEU A 41 -24.61 15.62 -10.71
N HIS A 42 -25.29 14.64 -10.15
CA HIS A 42 -25.30 13.27 -10.64
C HIS A 42 -26.63 12.96 -11.33
N GLU A 43 -26.57 12.47 -12.58
CA GLU A 43 -27.71 12.22 -13.46
C GLU A 43 -28.71 11.17 -12.94
N ASP A 44 -28.34 10.36 -11.95
CA ASP A 44 -29.17 9.30 -11.37
C ASP A 44 -29.98 9.76 -10.16
N SER A 45 -30.03 11.07 -9.89
CA SER A 45 -30.76 11.64 -8.75
C SER A 45 -31.51 12.93 -9.15
N ASP A 46 -32.82 12.84 -9.15
CA ASP A 46 -33.70 14.00 -9.40
C ASP A 46 -33.70 15.01 -8.24
N LYS A 47 -33.14 14.61 -7.10
CA LYS A 47 -33.07 15.39 -5.86
C LYS A 47 -31.70 15.25 -5.19
N ILE A 48 -31.23 16.37 -4.65
CA ILE A 48 -30.02 16.39 -3.82
C ILE A 48 -30.34 16.80 -2.39
N GLY A 49 -29.77 16.10 -1.42
CA GLY A 49 -29.96 16.36 0.00
C GLY A 49 -28.75 17.06 0.62
N PHE A 50 -28.96 18.17 1.31
CA PHE A 50 -27.90 18.94 1.95
C PHE A 50 -27.74 18.59 3.43
N ILE A 51 -28.86 18.63 4.16
CA ILE A 51 -28.95 18.28 5.59
C ILE A 51 -30.17 17.40 5.77
N GLY A 52 -30.04 16.36 6.59
CA GLY A 52 -31.21 15.52 6.93
C GLY A 52 -31.02 14.69 8.17
N MET A 53 -32.15 14.19 8.68
CA MET A 53 -32.21 13.16 9.72
C MET A 53 -32.89 11.92 9.14
N PRO A 54 -32.37 10.72 9.36
CA PRO A 54 -32.95 9.49 8.85
C PRO A 54 -34.27 9.14 9.54
N GLY A 55 -34.98 8.19 8.96
CA GLY A 55 -36.26 7.73 9.49
C GLY A 55 -37.42 8.55 9.01
N LYS A 56 -38.09 9.27 9.89
CA LYS A 56 -39.08 10.25 9.50
C LYS A 56 -38.39 11.53 9.11
N ASN A 57 -38.42 11.86 7.84
CA ASN A 57 -37.60 12.90 7.22
C ASN A 57 -37.66 14.24 7.96
N PHE A 58 -36.48 14.71 8.35
CA PHE A 58 -36.25 16.12 8.62
C PHE A 58 -35.11 16.53 7.71
N GLY A 59 -35.28 17.61 6.99
CA GLY A 59 -34.11 18.08 6.25
C GLY A 59 -34.42 19.04 5.12
N ILE A 60 -33.33 19.38 4.48
CA ILE A 60 -33.29 20.32 3.35
C ILE A 60 -32.68 19.61 2.16
N SER A 61 -33.39 19.73 1.05
CA SER A 61 -32.98 19.18 -0.25
C SER A 61 -33.33 20.14 -1.39
N TYR A 62 -32.83 19.84 -2.58
CA TYR A 62 -33.20 20.53 -3.80
C TYR A 62 -33.75 19.51 -4.80
N ASP A 63 -34.89 19.83 -5.39
CA ASP A 63 -35.60 19.00 -6.35
C ASP A 63 -35.44 19.61 -7.75
N TYR A 64 -34.61 18.95 -8.60
CA TYR A 64 -34.33 19.44 -9.96
C TYR A 64 -35.49 19.32 -10.93
N GLU A 65 -36.44 18.39 -10.70
CA GLU A 65 -37.58 18.23 -11.58
C GLU A 65 -38.51 19.47 -11.54
N VAL A 66 -38.58 20.11 -10.38
CA VAL A 66 -39.48 21.28 -10.17
C VAL A 66 -38.68 22.55 -9.88
N ASP A 67 -37.36 22.50 -9.92
CA ASP A 67 -36.46 23.64 -9.68
C ASP A 67 -36.74 24.37 -8.37
N THR A 68 -36.93 23.59 -7.30
CA THR A 68 -37.32 24.15 -6.01
C THR A 68 -36.50 23.60 -4.85
N PHE A 69 -36.28 24.44 -3.88
CA PHE A 69 -35.74 24.07 -2.59
C PHE A 69 -36.82 23.40 -1.74
N VAL A 70 -36.50 22.31 -1.05
CA VAL A 70 -37.48 21.51 -0.30
C VAL A 70 -37.11 21.46 1.15
N PHE A 71 -38.06 21.81 2.01
CA PHE A 71 -37.94 21.64 3.47
C PHE A 71 -38.99 20.66 3.98
N GLU A 72 -38.55 19.64 4.70
CA GLU A 72 -39.40 18.54 5.16
C GLU A 72 -39.22 18.29 6.67
N TYR A 73 -40.36 18.03 7.36
CA TYR A 73 -40.37 17.63 8.78
C TYR A 73 -41.68 16.94 9.16
N TRP A 74 -41.70 16.35 10.36
CA TRP A 74 -42.88 15.68 10.92
C TRP A 74 -43.22 16.27 12.29
N THR A 75 -44.51 16.36 12.57
CA THR A 75 -45.08 16.79 13.84
C THR A 75 -45.98 15.72 14.45
N LYS A 76 -46.19 15.76 15.77
CA LYS A 76 -47.25 14.98 16.45
C LYS A 76 -48.61 15.60 16.24
N GLY A 77 -49.54 14.90 15.58
CA GLY A 77 -50.91 15.37 15.36
C GLY A 77 -51.79 15.22 16.62
N LYS A 78 -52.94 15.88 16.61
CA LYS A 78 -53.91 15.92 17.73
C LYS A 78 -54.46 14.54 18.09
N ASP A 79 -54.48 13.60 17.13
CA ASP A 79 -54.92 12.21 17.30
C ASP A 79 -53.77 11.25 17.73
N GLY A 80 -52.60 11.81 18.08
CA GLY A 80 -51.38 11.06 18.42
C GLY A 80 -50.69 10.45 17.22
N LYS A 81 -51.16 10.67 15.99
CA LYS A 81 -50.49 10.20 14.77
C LYS A 81 -49.50 11.26 14.29
N ASP A 82 -48.44 10.79 13.66
CA ASP A 82 -47.43 11.67 13.09
C ASP A 82 -47.90 12.23 11.76
N LYS A 83 -47.68 13.51 11.53
CA LYS A 83 -48.11 14.27 10.35
C LYS A 83 -46.87 14.78 9.60
N PHE A 84 -46.78 14.47 8.31
CA PHE A 84 -45.75 14.93 7.41
C PHE A 84 -46.03 16.31 6.85
N HIS A 85 -45.00 17.15 6.80
CA HIS A 85 -45.01 18.47 6.22
C HIS A 85 -43.92 18.59 5.18
N CYS A 86 -44.21 19.12 4.00
CA CYS A 86 -43.25 19.29 2.90
C CYS A 86 -43.57 20.63 2.22
N TYR A 87 -42.60 21.50 2.18
CA TYR A 87 -42.69 22.81 1.54
C TYR A 87 -41.71 22.89 0.38
N LYS A 88 -42.21 23.30 -0.79
CA LYS A 88 -41.48 23.31 -2.06
C LYS A 88 -41.53 24.66 -2.80
N ASP A 89 -42.05 25.70 -2.16
CA ASP A 89 -42.35 26.96 -2.83
C ASP A 89 -41.19 27.97 -2.83
N PHE A 90 -39.92 27.46 -2.73
CA PHE A 90 -38.77 28.33 -2.60
C PHE A 90 -37.87 28.22 -3.80
N HIS A 91 -37.68 29.32 -4.51
CA HIS A 91 -36.72 29.43 -5.58
C HIS A 91 -35.39 29.99 -5.05
N ILE A 92 -34.42 29.14 -4.91
CA ILE A 92 -33.02 29.52 -4.73
C ILE A 92 -32.37 29.37 -6.11
N ASN A 93 -31.60 30.36 -6.52
CA ASN A 93 -30.93 30.34 -7.81
C ASN A 93 -29.94 29.18 -7.87
N GLN A 94 -29.98 28.37 -8.93
CA GLN A 94 -29.05 27.28 -9.15
C GLN A 94 -27.57 27.76 -9.09
N ASN A 95 -27.30 28.97 -9.57
CA ASN A 95 -25.99 29.57 -9.46
C ASN A 95 -25.48 29.73 -8.01
N ASP A 96 -26.37 29.96 -7.05
CA ASP A 96 -26.00 30.10 -5.64
C ASP A 96 -25.60 28.73 -5.06
N ILE A 97 -26.26 27.65 -5.47
CA ILE A 97 -25.93 26.29 -5.06
C ILE A 97 -24.53 25.89 -5.56
N GLU A 98 -24.19 26.25 -6.81
CA GLU A 98 -22.91 25.93 -7.46
C GLU A 98 -21.74 26.85 -7.02
N ASN A 99 -22.02 28.12 -6.69
CA ASN A 99 -21.01 29.08 -6.25
C ASN A 99 -20.78 29.09 -4.73
N GLY A 100 -21.67 28.50 -3.99
CA GLY A 100 -21.65 28.45 -2.54
C GLY A 100 -22.71 29.33 -1.90
N MET A 101 -23.37 28.78 -0.89
CA MET A 101 -24.49 29.41 -0.19
C MET A 101 -24.43 29.11 1.31
N ILE A 102 -25.08 30.00 2.09
CA ILE A 102 -25.27 29.82 3.53
C ILE A 102 -26.76 29.60 3.79
N ILE A 103 -27.08 28.48 4.41
CA ILE A 103 -28.44 28.19 4.91
C ILE A 103 -28.41 28.20 6.43
N THR A 104 -29.32 28.96 7.03
CA THR A 104 -29.57 28.95 8.47
C THR A 104 -30.97 28.45 8.74
N ILE A 105 -31.11 27.51 9.67
CA ILE A 105 -32.38 26.97 10.18
C ILE A 105 -32.49 27.40 11.61
N GLN A 106 -33.51 28.15 11.94
CA GLN A 106 -33.88 28.48 13.31
C GLN A 106 -35.17 27.76 13.70
N TYR A 107 -35.14 27.04 14.78
CA TYR A 107 -36.29 26.46 15.42
C TYR A 107 -36.53 27.13 16.78
N ASP A 108 -37.63 27.83 16.92
CA ASP A 108 -38.11 28.39 18.16
C ASP A 108 -39.17 27.49 18.79
N LYS A 109 -38.75 26.72 19.78
CA LYS A 109 -39.64 25.77 20.48
C LYS A 109 -40.75 26.44 21.26
N GLU A 110 -40.50 27.63 21.82
CA GLU A 110 -41.49 28.36 22.62
C GLU A 110 -42.57 28.94 21.72
N LYS A 111 -42.19 29.47 20.58
CA LYS A 111 -43.14 29.98 19.55
C LYS A 111 -43.68 28.87 18.67
N MET A 112 -43.08 27.68 18.70
CA MET A 112 -43.37 26.58 17.79
C MET A 112 -43.30 27.02 16.31
N ASN A 113 -42.14 27.53 15.94
CA ASN A 113 -41.98 28.12 14.61
C ASN A 113 -40.61 27.76 14.03
N PHE A 114 -40.53 27.60 12.69
CA PHE A 114 -39.28 27.57 11.96
C PHE A 114 -39.09 28.84 11.15
N THR A 115 -37.87 29.38 11.13
CA THR A 115 -37.42 30.41 10.20
C THR A 115 -36.17 29.92 9.47
N LEU A 116 -36.19 30.01 8.14
CA LEU A 116 -35.13 29.66 7.25
C LEU A 116 -34.52 30.90 6.61
N PHE A 117 -33.19 30.95 6.56
CA PHE A 117 -32.47 32.07 5.97
C PHE A 117 -31.53 31.55 4.86
N HIS A 118 -31.48 32.27 3.74
CA HIS A 118 -30.52 32.14 2.68
C HIS A 118 -29.56 33.34 2.72
N ASN A 119 -28.26 33.07 2.89
CA ASN A 119 -27.24 34.13 3.04
C ASN A 119 -27.64 35.21 4.08
N PHE A 120 -28.15 34.74 5.25
CA PHE A 120 -28.63 35.53 6.37
C PHE A 120 -29.91 36.38 6.10
N ILE A 121 -30.53 36.22 4.96
CA ILE A 121 -31.79 36.87 4.61
C ILE A 121 -32.95 35.86 4.83
N PRO A 122 -33.97 36.17 5.65
CA PRO A 122 -35.09 35.26 5.86
C PRO A 122 -35.86 35.08 4.57
N PHE A 123 -36.13 33.82 4.21
CA PHE A 123 -36.90 33.50 3.00
C PHE A 123 -38.10 32.60 3.25
N PHE A 124 -38.16 31.96 4.43
CA PHE A 124 -39.31 31.15 4.81
C PHE A 124 -39.54 31.16 6.31
N GLU A 125 -40.81 31.23 6.71
CA GLU A 125 -41.26 31.13 8.09
C GLU A 125 -42.51 30.27 8.15
N VAL A 126 -42.60 29.38 9.15
CA VAL A 126 -43.77 28.53 9.34
C VAL A 126 -44.03 28.26 10.81
N ASP A 127 -45.26 28.52 11.25
CA ASP A 127 -45.76 28.16 12.56
C ASP A 127 -46.18 26.69 12.59
N LEU A 128 -45.78 25.98 13.63
CA LEU A 128 -46.14 24.59 13.85
C LEU A 128 -47.45 24.49 14.65
N GLU A 129 -48.41 23.77 14.07
CA GLU A 129 -49.67 23.50 14.81
C GLU A 129 -49.44 22.51 15.98
N TYR A 130 -48.45 21.64 15.85
CA TYR A 130 -48.12 20.63 16.87
C TYR A 130 -46.58 20.50 16.99
N PRO A 131 -46.04 20.04 18.13
CA PRO A 131 -44.60 19.87 18.34
C PRO A 131 -44.00 18.86 17.36
N LEU A 132 -42.70 19.00 17.13
CA LEU A 132 -41.91 18.01 16.40
C LEU A 132 -42.02 16.64 17.08
N ILE A 133 -41.83 15.58 16.28
CA ILE A 133 -41.84 14.21 16.81
C ILE A 133 -40.65 13.93 17.70
N ASP A 134 -40.85 13.14 18.74
CA ASP A 134 -39.78 12.81 19.72
C ASP A 134 -38.64 11.99 19.09
N ASP A 135 -38.92 11.27 17.99
CA ASP A 135 -37.95 10.43 17.28
C ASP A 135 -36.72 11.23 16.86
N TYR A 136 -36.84 12.52 16.55
CA TYR A 136 -35.72 13.36 16.15
C TYR A 136 -34.67 13.55 17.25
N THR A 137 -35.05 13.48 18.50
CA THR A 137 -34.14 13.64 19.65
C THR A 137 -33.01 12.62 19.63
N ASN A 138 -33.28 11.42 19.08
CA ASN A 138 -32.34 10.29 19.05
C ASN A 138 -31.69 10.09 17.67
N GLN A 139 -31.96 10.98 16.72
CA GLN A 139 -31.40 10.89 15.36
C GLN A 139 -30.19 11.78 15.21
N ALA A 140 -29.20 11.28 14.44
CA ALA A 140 -28.05 12.08 14.06
C ALA A 140 -28.37 12.99 12.87
N LEU A 141 -27.63 14.08 12.75
CA LEU A 141 -27.73 15.00 11.62
C LEU A 141 -26.79 14.59 10.50
N PHE A 142 -27.30 14.39 9.30
CA PHE A 142 -26.53 14.04 8.12
C PHE A 142 -26.24 15.26 7.26
N PHE A 143 -25.02 15.27 6.67
CA PHE A 143 -24.59 16.25 5.67
C PHE A 143 -24.32 15.55 4.33
N GLY A 144 -24.81 16.14 3.24
CA GLY A 144 -24.75 15.57 1.92
C GLY A 144 -25.76 14.47 1.66
N ALA A 145 -26.78 14.37 2.52
CA ALA A 145 -27.92 13.50 2.30
C ALA A 145 -29.16 14.01 3.04
N HIS A 146 -30.33 13.70 2.48
CA HIS A 146 -31.59 14.00 3.12
C HIS A 146 -32.16 12.78 3.86
N ASN A 147 -32.25 11.64 3.24
CA ASN A 147 -32.77 10.41 3.85
C ASN A 147 -31.93 9.17 3.44
N PRO A 148 -30.67 9.05 3.91
CA PRO A 148 -29.74 8.07 3.39
C PRO A 148 -30.12 6.62 3.68
N ASP A 149 -30.90 6.36 4.72
CA ASP A 149 -31.19 5.02 5.25
C ASP A 149 -32.58 4.49 4.90
N THR A 150 -33.39 5.24 4.13
CA THR A 150 -34.68 4.72 3.72
C THR A 150 -34.57 3.49 2.82
N GLU A 151 -35.44 2.50 3.02
CA GLU A 151 -35.54 1.33 2.14
C GLU A 151 -35.96 1.71 0.71
N GLN A 152 -36.72 2.82 0.55
CA GLN A 152 -37.13 3.31 -0.76
C GLN A 152 -35.98 4.09 -1.42
N VAL A 153 -35.25 3.46 -2.30
CA VAL A 153 -34.03 4.02 -2.97
C VAL A 153 -34.30 5.40 -3.61
N ARG A 154 -35.47 5.61 -4.20
CA ARG A 154 -35.90 6.90 -4.81
C ARG A 154 -35.96 8.08 -3.83
N HIS A 155 -36.02 7.81 -2.51
CA HIS A 155 -36.08 8.84 -1.47
C HIS A 155 -34.71 9.11 -0.84
N ARG A 156 -33.66 8.43 -1.30
CA ARG A 156 -32.29 8.66 -0.85
C ARG A 156 -31.67 9.79 -1.66
N CYS A 157 -31.70 10.98 -1.14
CA CYS A 157 -31.14 12.16 -1.81
C CYS A 157 -29.70 12.37 -1.37
N PHE A 158 -28.75 12.12 -2.25
CA PHE A 158 -27.31 12.32 -1.99
C PHE A 158 -26.77 13.50 -2.79
N THR A 159 -25.73 14.13 -2.26
CA THR A 159 -25.05 15.26 -2.89
C THR A 159 -23.53 15.09 -2.80
N GLU A 160 -22.84 15.51 -3.84
CA GLU A 160 -21.40 15.78 -3.79
C GLU A 160 -21.23 17.27 -3.56
N MET A 161 -20.72 17.64 -2.35
CA MET A 161 -20.63 19.04 -1.96
C MET A 161 -19.38 19.31 -1.13
N GLU A 162 -18.87 20.53 -1.24
CA GLU A 162 -17.85 21.03 -0.34
C GLU A 162 -18.51 21.82 0.81
N MET A 163 -18.36 21.32 2.03
CA MET A 163 -18.73 22.05 3.23
C MET A 163 -17.61 23.00 3.64
N MET A 164 -17.93 24.28 3.78
CA MET A 164 -16.98 25.29 4.19
C MET A 164 -17.03 25.59 5.67
N HIS A 165 -18.22 25.83 6.19
CA HIS A 165 -18.46 26.09 7.60
C HIS A 165 -19.74 25.41 8.09
N PHE A 166 -19.78 25.13 9.41
CA PHE A 166 -20.95 24.61 10.07
C PHE A 166 -20.99 25.10 11.52
N SER A 167 -22.15 25.54 12.01
CA SER A 167 -22.32 25.92 13.40
C SER A 167 -23.70 25.56 13.96
N ILE A 168 -23.75 25.27 15.25
CA ILE A 168 -24.97 25.09 16.02
C ILE A 168 -24.91 26.01 17.24
N PHE A 169 -26.00 26.73 17.48
CA PHE A 169 -26.23 27.54 18.65
C PHE A 169 -27.41 26.98 19.45
N ASN A 170 -27.32 27.05 20.77
CA ASN A 170 -28.43 26.77 21.68
C ASN A 170 -29.36 28.00 21.74
N GLY A 171 -30.60 27.84 21.37
CA GLY A 171 -31.57 28.93 21.29
C GLY A 171 -31.72 29.54 19.89
N VAL A 172 -32.68 30.47 19.80
CA VAL A 172 -32.85 31.31 18.62
C VAL A 172 -31.84 32.45 18.72
N GLU A 173 -30.75 32.32 17.97
CA GLU A 173 -29.71 33.35 17.92
C GLU A 173 -30.12 34.47 16.97
N ASP A 174 -29.83 35.71 17.31
CA ASP A 174 -30.01 36.84 16.41
C ASP A 174 -29.21 36.61 15.10
N ILE A 175 -29.86 36.69 13.96
CA ILE A 175 -29.21 36.41 12.67
C ILE A 175 -28.05 37.36 12.39
N ASP A 176 -28.10 38.60 12.85
CA ASP A 176 -27.02 39.57 12.74
C ASP A 176 -25.78 39.15 13.58
N VAL A 177 -26.04 38.48 14.72
CA VAL A 177 -24.97 37.92 15.53
C VAL A 177 -24.32 36.72 14.83
N VAL A 178 -25.13 35.85 14.20
CA VAL A 178 -24.65 34.73 13.42
C VAL A 178 -23.81 35.21 12.22
N GLU A 179 -24.30 36.23 11.49
CA GLU A 179 -23.57 36.82 10.35
C GLU A 179 -22.25 37.45 10.79
N LYS A 180 -22.25 38.23 11.88
CA LYS A 180 -21.02 38.80 12.43
C LYS A 180 -20.04 37.74 12.91
N PHE A 181 -20.54 36.62 13.42
CA PHE A 181 -19.69 35.48 13.81
C PHE A 181 -19.02 34.86 12.57
N TYR A 182 -19.74 34.65 11.49
CA TYR A 182 -19.20 34.13 10.24
C TYR A 182 -18.19 35.12 9.61
N SER A 183 -18.46 36.41 9.68
CA SER A 183 -17.56 37.45 9.15
C SER A 183 -16.32 37.68 10.02
N ASN A 184 -16.43 37.49 11.34
CA ASN A 184 -15.35 37.72 12.31
C ASN A 184 -15.36 36.69 13.41
N LYS A 185 -14.74 35.56 13.19
CA LYS A 185 -14.68 34.34 14.02
C LYS A 185 -14.25 34.55 15.50
N LYS A 186 -13.93 35.79 15.92
CA LYS A 186 -13.53 36.13 17.28
C LYS A 186 -14.70 36.46 18.22
N ASN A 187 -15.87 36.77 17.68
CA ASN A 187 -17.05 37.12 18.50
C ASN A 187 -17.80 35.83 18.91
N ARG A 188 -17.30 35.16 19.95
CA ARG A 188 -18.00 33.98 20.53
C ARG A 188 -19.19 34.41 21.32
N THR A 189 -20.31 33.70 21.13
CA THR A 189 -21.49 33.83 22.00
C THR A 189 -21.55 32.64 22.96
N ASP A 190 -22.12 32.85 24.14
CA ASP A 190 -22.31 31.77 25.12
C ASP A 190 -23.29 30.70 24.65
N SER A 191 -24.10 31.01 23.63
CA SER A 191 -25.05 30.12 22.99
C SER A 191 -24.38 29.14 21.98
N LEU A 192 -23.15 29.38 21.55
CA LEU A 192 -22.47 28.53 20.58
C LEU A 192 -22.21 27.12 21.16
N ILE A 193 -22.81 26.10 20.55
CA ILE A 193 -22.58 24.68 20.86
C ILE A 193 -21.32 24.18 20.16
N CYS A 194 -21.24 24.32 18.82
CA CYS A 194 -20.09 23.95 18.05
C CYS A 194 -19.97 24.78 16.77
N TYR A 195 -18.75 24.94 16.30
CA TYR A 195 -18.42 25.58 15.04
C TYR A 195 -17.24 24.84 14.38
N PHE A 196 -17.40 24.46 13.13
CA PHE A 196 -16.39 23.84 12.32
C PHE A 196 -16.02 24.75 11.14
N ASP A 197 -14.77 25.11 11.04
CA ASP A 197 -14.18 25.72 9.86
C ASP A 197 -13.37 24.65 9.11
N PHE A 198 -13.94 24.14 8.05
CA PHE A 198 -13.31 23.06 7.27
C PHE A 198 -12.18 23.57 6.37
N LYS A 199 -12.11 24.87 6.06
CA LYS A 199 -11.02 25.46 5.28
C LYS A 199 -9.75 25.57 6.13
N GLU A 200 -9.87 26.07 7.35
CA GLU A 200 -8.74 26.27 8.28
C GLU A 200 -8.53 25.08 9.22
N LYS A 201 -9.36 24.01 9.10
CA LYS A 201 -9.37 22.86 10.00
C LYS A 201 -9.51 23.26 11.48
N TYR A 202 -10.29 24.27 11.73
CA TYR A 202 -10.47 24.87 13.05
C TYR A 202 -11.82 24.44 13.66
N LEU A 203 -11.78 24.06 14.94
CA LEU A 203 -12.95 23.64 15.70
C LEU A 203 -13.08 24.42 16.98
N VAL A 204 -14.27 24.92 17.24
CA VAL A 204 -14.67 25.49 18.53
C VAL A 204 -15.90 24.74 19.04
N TYR A 205 -15.91 24.39 20.30
CA TYR A 205 -17.05 23.76 20.93
C TYR A 205 -17.21 24.27 22.37
N ASN A 206 -18.43 24.18 22.89
CA ASN A 206 -18.73 24.44 24.27
C ASN A 206 -18.35 23.21 25.10
N LYS A 207 -17.68 23.41 26.23
CA LYS A 207 -17.16 22.33 27.09
C LYS A 207 -18.23 21.38 27.65
N ASN A 208 -19.51 21.76 27.60
CA ASN A 208 -20.63 20.96 28.09
C ASN A 208 -21.15 19.96 27.04
N TYR A 209 -20.57 19.94 25.82
CA TYR A 209 -20.97 19.06 24.72
C TYR A 209 -19.78 18.32 24.19
N SER A 210 -19.96 17.04 23.89
CA SER A 210 -19.07 16.24 23.08
C SER A 210 -19.71 15.94 21.73
N TYR A 211 -18.93 15.64 20.72
CA TYR A 211 -19.45 15.38 19.38
C TYR A 211 -18.65 14.29 18.69
N ASN A 212 -19.32 13.59 17.76
CA ASN A 212 -18.71 12.66 16.83
C ASN A 212 -19.09 13.04 15.39
N LEU A 213 -18.11 13.33 14.56
CA LEU A 213 -18.31 13.56 13.13
C LEU A 213 -17.76 12.35 12.36
N ILE A 214 -18.64 11.59 11.72
CA ILE A 214 -18.31 10.27 11.16
C ILE A 214 -18.84 10.14 9.73
N GLN A 215 -18.07 9.53 8.82
CA GLN A 215 -18.52 9.24 7.46
C GLN A 215 -19.53 8.08 7.43
N HIS A 216 -20.67 8.27 6.79
CA HIS A 216 -21.83 7.36 6.85
C HIS A 216 -21.58 5.90 6.47
N GLN A 217 -20.69 5.61 5.52
CA GLN A 217 -20.35 4.22 5.16
C GLN A 217 -19.81 3.38 6.34
N LYS A 218 -19.34 4.03 7.39
CA LYS A 218 -18.88 3.39 8.62
C LYS A 218 -20.00 3.07 9.63
N ILE A 219 -21.26 3.42 9.34
CA ILE A 219 -22.38 3.45 10.31
C ILE A 219 -23.48 2.41 10.03
N LYS A 220 -23.55 1.83 8.82
CA LYS A 220 -24.62 0.84 8.52
C LYS A 220 -24.70 -0.28 9.55
N LEU A 221 -23.57 -0.63 10.15
CA LEU A 221 -23.47 -1.67 11.18
C LEU A 221 -24.02 -1.22 12.53
N VAL A 222 -23.79 0.02 12.92
CA VAL A 222 -24.26 0.57 14.19
C VAL A 222 -25.81 0.57 14.24
N LYS A 223 -26.48 0.79 13.10
CA LYS A 223 -27.96 0.81 13.06
C LYS A 223 -28.56 -0.58 13.19
N ILE A 224 -28.01 -1.59 12.54
CA ILE A 224 -28.48 -2.99 12.65
C ILE A 224 -28.38 -3.47 14.10
N ILE A 225 -27.30 -3.13 14.79
CA ILE A 225 -27.07 -3.48 16.19
C ILE A 225 -27.99 -2.69 17.14
N MET A 226 -28.32 -1.45 16.82
CA MET A 226 -29.16 -0.61 17.69
C MET A 226 -30.63 -1.03 17.63
N ASP A 227 -31.11 -1.49 16.45
CA ASP A 227 -32.48 -1.96 16.28
C ASP A 227 -32.70 -3.35 16.90
N ASP A 228 -31.68 -4.23 16.92
CA ASP A 228 -31.77 -5.58 17.49
C ASP A 228 -31.49 -5.65 19.00
N LEU A 229 -30.70 -4.71 19.56
CA LEU A 229 -30.23 -4.84 20.95
C LEU A 229 -31.09 -4.12 21.99
N ASN A 230 -32.00 -3.22 21.61
CA ASN A 230 -32.79 -2.41 22.55
C ASN A 230 -31.95 -1.75 23.67
N ILE A 231 -30.64 -1.54 23.41
CA ILE A 231 -29.68 -0.98 24.37
C ILE A 231 -29.55 0.52 24.16
N SER A 232 -29.93 1.27 25.16
CA SER A 232 -29.79 2.73 25.13
C SER A 232 -28.33 3.16 25.19
N LEU A 233 -28.03 4.37 24.64
CA LEU A 233 -26.69 4.97 24.75
C LEU A 233 -26.24 5.15 26.21
N SER A 234 -27.19 5.38 27.13
CA SER A 234 -26.95 5.42 28.58
C SER A 234 -26.39 4.13 29.15
N ASP A 235 -26.85 2.98 28.63
CA ASP A 235 -26.31 1.69 29.04
C ASP A 235 -24.89 1.44 28.51
N ARG A 236 -24.57 1.95 27.30
CA ARG A 236 -23.19 1.93 26.77
C ARG A 236 -22.23 2.80 27.60
N ILE A 237 -22.64 3.99 28.00
CA ILE A 237 -21.84 4.88 28.87
C ILE A 237 -21.72 4.28 30.29
N ARG A 238 -22.74 3.57 30.75
CA ARG A 238 -22.71 2.86 32.04
C ARG A 238 -21.74 1.67 31.99
N LEU A 239 -21.68 0.94 30.85
CA LEU A 239 -20.68 -0.13 30.59
C LEU A 239 -19.27 0.45 30.45
N GLN A 240 -19.09 1.64 29.85
CA GLN A 240 -17.79 2.32 29.81
C GLN A 240 -17.31 2.79 31.20
N LYS A 241 -18.20 3.11 32.11
CA LYS A 241 -17.84 3.48 33.50
C LYS A 241 -17.39 2.29 34.35
N ASN A 242 -17.78 1.06 33.98
CA ASN A 242 -17.31 -0.18 34.60
C ASN A 242 -16.13 -0.77 33.83
N LYS A 243 -15.11 0.03 33.51
CA LYS A 243 -13.88 -0.43 32.85
C LYS A 243 -13.20 -1.52 33.69
N LEU A 244 -13.38 -2.78 33.28
CA LEU A 244 -12.41 -3.81 33.61
C LEU A 244 -11.13 -3.48 32.83
N PRO A 245 -9.96 -3.39 33.47
CA PRO A 245 -8.71 -3.13 32.78
C PRO A 245 -8.37 -4.30 31.86
N GLY A 246 -8.34 -4.07 30.55
CA GLY A 246 -7.96 -5.01 29.51
C GLY A 246 -6.95 -4.40 28.54
N LEU A 247 -6.32 -5.20 27.69
CA LEU A 247 -5.53 -4.71 26.57
C LEU A 247 -6.47 -4.23 25.47
N LYS A 248 -6.50 -2.93 25.25
CA LYS A 248 -7.28 -2.33 24.18
C LYS A 248 -6.49 -2.32 22.89
N ILE A 249 -7.06 -2.90 21.84
CA ILE A 249 -6.52 -2.92 20.50
C ILE A 249 -7.36 -1.98 19.66
N ASP A 250 -6.74 -0.92 19.16
CA ASP A 250 -7.40 0.04 18.29
C ASP A 250 -7.53 -0.52 16.86
N TYR A 251 -8.52 -0.04 16.13
CA TYR A 251 -8.76 -0.46 14.75
C TYR A 251 -7.55 -0.24 13.86
N LYS A 252 -7.17 -1.28 13.11
CA LYS A 252 -5.95 -1.31 12.28
C LYS A 252 -4.63 -1.16 13.05
N GLN A 253 -4.63 -1.44 14.36
CA GLN A 253 -3.41 -1.50 15.16
C GLN A 253 -3.29 -2.85 15.89
N PRO A 254 -3.24 -3.98 15.17
CA PRO A 254 -3.17 -5.29 15.80
C PRO A 254 -1.86 -5.49 16.57
N TYR A 255 -1.88 -6.39 17.54
CA TYR A 255 -0.69 -6.87 18.23
C TYR A 255 -0.26 -8.21 17.67
N PHE A 256 1.00 -8.57 17.84
CA PHE A 256 1.48 -9.91 17.57
C PHE A 256 2.25 -10.47 18.75
N LEU A 257 2.17 -11.80 18.91
CA LEU A 257 2.92 -12.53 19.91
C LEU A 257 4.36 -12.73 19.44
N SER A 258 5.32 -12.11 20.15
CA SER A 258 6.75 -12.27 19.90
C SER A 258 7.33 -13.24 20.94
N THR A 259 8.08 -14.23 20.48
CA THR A 259 8.86 -15.14 21.32
C THR A 259 10.35 -14.90 21.09
N GLU A 260 11.21 -15.15 22.09
CA GLU A 260 12.68 -14.97 21.93
C GLU A 260 13.30 -15.92 20.88
N ASN A 261 12.63 -17.03 20.57
CA ASN A 261 13.09 -18.04 19.62
C ASN A 261 12.30 -18.03 18.30
N ASP A 262 11.46 -17.05 18.08
CA ASP A 262 10.65 -16.82 16.85
C ASP A 262 9.87 -18.03 16.30
N THR A 263 9.69 -19.07 17.09
CA THR A 263 8.82 -20.20 16.75
C THR A 263 7.43 -19.98 17.30
N ASN A 264 6.40 -20.27 16.50
CA ASN A 264 5.03 -20.21 16.97
C ASN A 264 4.80 -21.29 18.02
N ILE A 265 4.29 -20.90 19.17
CA ILE A 265 4.02 -21.78 20.32
C ILE A 265 3.04 -22.90 19.98
N LEU A 266 2.22 -22.73 18.93
CA LEU A 266 1.10 -23.63 18.61
C LEU A 266 1.48 -24.84 17.73
N MET A 267 2.71 -24.99 17.25
CA MET A 267 2.95 -25.88 16.12
C MET A 267 3.57 -27.25 16.43
N ASN A 268 3.20 -28.22 15.60
CA ASN A 268 3.62 -29.62 15.59
C ASN A 268 3.33 -30.43 16.86
N ARG A 269 2.46 -29.94 17.73
CA ARG A 269 2.03 -30.61 18.98
C ARG A 269 0.55 -30.36 19.24
N SER A 270 -0.02 -31.13 20.13
CA SER A 270 -1.31 -30.81 20.71
C SER A 270 -1.20 -29.55 21.55
N PHE A 271 -2.22 -28.69 21.51
CA PHE A 271 -2.24 -27.44 22.28
C PHE A 271 -3.65 -27.06 22.72
N THR A 272 -3.72 -26.19 23.71
CA THR A 272 -4.96 -25.51 24.10
C THR A 272 -4.73 -24.01 24.11
N LEU A 273 -5.56 -23.28 23.41
CA LEU A 273 -5.62 -21.83 23.39
C LEU A 273 -6.89 -21.37 24.12
N ASN A 274 -6.76 -20.42 25.03
CA ASN A 274 -7.88 -19.84 25.76
C ASN A 274 -7.76 -18.31 25.74
N SER A 275 -8.82 -17.63 25.31
CA SER A 275 -8.83 -16.17 25.22
C SER A 275 -10.17 -15.59 25.62
N THR A 276 -10.12 -14.56 26.46
CA THR A 276 -11.30 -13.77 26.86
C THR A 276 -11.16 -12.35 26.33
N PHE A 277 -12.14 -11.91 25.57
CA PHE A 277 -12.13 -10.60 24.92
C PHE A 277 -13.56 -10.08 24.71
N LYS A 278 -13.67 -8.79 24.40
CA LYS A 278 -14.90 -8.16 23.91
C LYS A 278 -14.60 -7.28 22.71
N VAL A 279 -15.52 -7.19 21.79
CA VAL A 279 -15.45 -6.31 20.62
C VAL A 279 -15.98 -4.94 21.03
N GLU A 280 -15.14 -3.89 20.91
CA GLU A 280 -15.49 -2.53 21.30
C GLU A 280 -16.26 -1.81 20.17
N ARG A 281 -15.87 -2.09 18.91
CA ARG A 281 -16.46 -1.45 17.74
C ARG A 281 -16.32 -2.34 16.53
N GLU A 282 -17.37 -2.33 15.69
CA GLU A 282 -17.41 -3.03 14.42
C GLU A 282 -17.25 -2.04 13.27
N PHE A 283 -16.53 -2.46 12.23
CA PHE A 283 -16.26 -1.63 11.08
C PHE A 283 -16.77 -2.30 9.81
N GLN A 284 -17.65 -1.62 9.09
CA GLN A 284 -18.39 -2.15 7.95
C GLN A 284 -17.62 -2.43 6.67
N GLN A 285 -16.37 -2.03 6.56
CA GLN A 285 -15.61 -2.27 5.32
C GLN A 285 -15.20 -3.72 5.15
N ASP A 286 -15.21 -4.49 6.24
CA ASP A 286 -14.81 -5.88 6.25
C ASP A 286 -16.06 -6.71 6.57
N GLN A 287 -16.47 -7.55 5.64
CA GLN A 287 -17.56 -8.53 5.84
C GLN A 287 -17.27 -9.50 7.01
N LYS A 288 -16.03 -9.52 7.46
CA LYS A 288 -15.54 -10.31 8.58
C LYS A 288 -14.72 -9.47 9.54
N ILE A 289 -14.81 -9.74 10.83
CA ILE A 289 -13.89 -9.23 11.86
C ILE A 289 -13.05 -10.38 12.39
N GLY A 290 -11.74 -10.15 12.49
CA GLY A 290 -10.80 -11.16 13.00
C GLY A 290 -10.43 -10.89 14.44
N PHE A 291 -10.43 -11.93 15.26
CA PHE A 291 -10.07 -11.85 16.67
C PHE A 291 -8.63 -12.28 16.91
N ILE A 292 -8.30 -13.47 16.40
CA ILE A 292 -6.98 -14.08 16.49
C ILE A 292 -6.70 -14.72 15.13
N GLY A 293 -5.49 -14.53 14.59
CA GLY A 293 -5.14 -15.10 13.30
C GLY A 293 -3.64 -15.28 13.08
N ILE A 294 -3.32 -16.24 12.21
CA ILE A 294 -2.00 -16.43 11.64
C ILE A 294 -2.10 -16.06 10.15
N PRO A 295 -1.28 -15.15 9.65
CA PRO A 295 -1.35 -14.72 8.25
C PRO A 295 -0.89 -15.80 7.27
N GLY A 296 -1.14 -15.58 5.99
CA GLY A 296 -0.76 -16.51 4.93
C GLY A 296 -1.89 -17.45 4.58
N LYS A 297 -1.68 -18.75 4.70
CA LYS A 297 -2.80 -19.71 4.68
C LYS A 297 -3.47 -19.63 6.05
N ASN A 298 -4.67 -19.09 6.06
CA ASN A 298 -5.36 -18.65 7.27
C ASN A 298 -5.46 -19.75 8.34
N PHE A 299 -4.98 -19.45 9.54
CA PHE A 299 -5.44 -20.06 10.76
C PHE A 299 -6.06 -18.96 11.60
N GLY A 300 -7.29 -19.13 12.05
CA GLY A 300 -7.80 -18.12 12.93
C GLY A 300 -9.29 -18.17 13.20
N ILE A 301 -9.67 -17.23 14.03
CA ILE A 301 -11.02 -17.05 14.53
C ILE A 301 -11.51 -15.68 14.08
N SER A 302 -12.67 -15.67 13.45
CA SER A 302 -13.30 -14.45 12.96
C SER A 302 -14.83 -14.53 13.10
N TYR A 303 -15.49 -13.42 12.84
CA TYR A 303 -16.94 -13.35 12.74
C TYR A 303 -17.31 -12.82 11.35
N ASP A 304 -18.20 -13.51 10.68
CA ASP A 304 -18.66 -13.20 9.34
C ASP A 304 -20.08 -12.62 9.41
N TYR A 305 -20.21 -11.31 9.15
CA TYR A 305 -21.49 -10.60 9.24
C TYR A 305 -22.47 -10.94 8.12
N GLU A 306 -21.99 -11.37 6.94
CA GLU A 306 -22.90 -11.75 5.86
C GLU A 306 -23.77 -12.95 6.21
N VAL A 307 -23.21 -13.87 6.99
CA VAL A 307 -23.89 -15.10 7.36
C VAL A 307 -24.26 -15.16 8.85
N ASP A 308 -23.94 -14.11 9.62
CA ASP A 308 -24.17 -13.99 11.06
C ASP A 308 -23.61 -15.20 11.82
N LYS A 309 -22.32 -15.51 11.56
CA LYS A 309 -21.69 -16.73 12.08
C LYS A 309 -20.26 -16.51 12.54
N PHE A 310 -19.92 -17.24 13.58
CA PHE A 310 -18.54 -17.46 14.00
C PHE A 310 -17.83 -18.35 12.96
N VAL A 311 -16.60 -18.02 12.63
CA VAL A 311 -15.81 -18.71 11.60
C VAL A 311 -14.49 -19.16 12.20
N PHE A 312 -14.20 -20.44 12.05
CA PHE A 312 -12.90 -21.02 12.35
C PHE A 312 -12.28 -21.57 11.07
N GLU A 313 -11.08 -21.11 10.75
CA GLU A 313 -10.38 -21.44 9.49
C GLU A 313 -8.99 -21.98 9.78
N PHE A 314 -8.61 -23.05 9.07
CA PHE A 314 -7.27 -23.61 9.13
C PHE A 314 -6.95 -24.41 7.86
N TRP A 315 -5.68 -24.73 7.67
CA TRP A 315 -5.21 -25.58 6.57
C TRP A 315 -4.50 -26.82 7.12
N THR A 316 -4.67 -27.94 6.43
CA THR A 316 -3.90 -29.18 6.66
C THR A 316 -3.00 -29.46 5.47
N GLN A 317 -1.93 -30.24 5.72
CA GLN A 317 -0.95 -30.61 4.72
C GLN A 317 -0.85 -32.12 4.61
N LYS A 318 -1.25 -32.68 3.45
CA LYS A 318 -1.19 -34.12 3.15
C LYS A 318 0.19 -34.54 2.62
N SER A 319 0.86 -33.65 1.86
CA SER A 319 2.20 -33.82 1.30
C SER A 319 2.85 -32.47 1.08
N GLU A 320 4.10 -32.45 0.59
CA GLU A 320 4.81 -31.17 0.26
C GLU A 320 4.05 -30.30 -0.77
N GLU A 321 3.17 -30.91 -1.57
CA GLU A 321 2.45 -30.22 -2.63
C GLU A 321 0.92 -30.20 -2.47
N GLU A 322 0.37 -30.95 -1.51
CA GLU A 322 -1.08 -31.10 -1.34
C GLU A 322 -1.56 -30.52 -0.02
N PHE A 323 -2.36 -29.46 -0.12
CA PHE A 323 -2.93 -28.76 1.03
C PHE A 323 -4.46 -28.75 0.95
N GLU A 324 -5.11 -28.77 2.11
CA GLU A 324 -6.57 -28.70 2.20
C GLU A 324 -7.00 -27.57 3.12
N PHE A 325 -7.94 -26.74 2.63
CA PHE A 325 -8.54 -25.66 3.40
C PHE A 325 -9.80 -26.12 4.12
N HIS A 326 -9.89 -25.82 5.40
CA HIS A 326 -11.03 -26.12 6.25
C HIS A 326 -11.63 -24.80 6.74
N CYS A 327 -12.94 -24.64 6.57
CA CYS A 327 -13.66 -23.45 7.02
C CYS A 327 -14.99 -23.89 7.66
N HIS A 328 -15.08 -23.71 8.97
CA HIS A 328 -16.22 -24.09 9.76
C HIS A 328 -17.02 -22.85 10.15
N LYS A 329 -18.29 -22.79 9.72
CA LYS A 329 -19.21 -21.66 9.88
C LYS A 329 -20.56 -22.05 10.50
N ASP A 330 -20.68 -23.23 11.08
CA ASP A 330 -21.99 -23.76 11.48
C ASP A 330 -22.46 -23.25 12.85
N TYR A 331 -21.60 -22.53 13.57
CA TYR A 331 -21.93 -22.02 14.88
C TYR A 331 -22.42 -20.56 14.83
N LYS A 332 -23.62 -20.32 15.33
CA LYS A 332 -24.18 -18.99 15.57
C LYS A 332 -23.72 -18.48 16.93
N LEU A 333 -22.95 -17.42 16.93
CA LEU A 333 -22.61 -16.67 18.12
C LEU A 333 -23.65 -15.57 18.31
N ASN A 334 -24.10 -15.36 19.55
CA ASN A 334 -24.94 -14.21 19.82
C ASN A 334 -24.07 -12.95 19.76
N VAL A 335 -24.43 -11.99 18.88
CA VAL A 335 -23.69 -10.72 18.72
C VAL A 335 -23.58 -9.98 20.05
N ASN A 336 -24.57 -10.09 20.94
CA ASN A 336 -24.50 -9.53 22.29
C ASN A 336 -23.34 -10.07 23.11
N ASP A 337 -22.98 -11.33 22.93
CA ASP A 337 -21.85 -11.93 23.65
C ASP A 337 -20.53 -11.31 23.24
N LEU A 338 -20.36 -10.97 21.95
CA LEU A 338 -19.16 -10.27 21.47
C LEU A 338 -18.95 -8.92 22.17
N HIS A 339 -20.01 -8.18 22.43
CA HIS A 339 -19.93 -6.86 23.09
C HIS A 339 -19.89 -6.94 24.63
N ASN A 340 -20.47 -7.99 25.20
CA ASN A 340 -20.47 -8.21 26.65
C ASN A 340 -19.19 -8.89 27.15
N GLY A 341 -18.45 -9.50 26.25
CA GLY A 341 -17.25 -10.27 26.50
C GLY A 341 -17.50 -11.77 26.45
N ILE A 342 -16.67 -12.45 25.67
CA ILE A 342 -16.72 -13.88 25.47
C ILE A 342 -15.39 -14.55 25.80
N THR A 343 -15.44 -15.83 26.16
CA THR A 343 -14.27 -16.69 26.24
C THR A 343 -14.34 -17.71 25.11
N ILE A 344 -13.34 -17.74 24.26
CA ILE A 344 -13.15 -18.75 23.21
C ILE A 344 -11.97 -19.63 23.61
N SER A 345 -12.17 -20.95 23.57
CA SER A 345 -11.10 -21.91 23.73
C SER A 345 -11.02 -22.81 22.51
N ILE A 346 -9.80 -23.06 22.06
CA ILE A 346 -9.47 -24.01 20.98
C ILE A 346 -8.58 -25.06 21.56
N VAL A 347 -9.02 -26.29 21.52
CA VAL A 347 -8.24 -27.46 21.91
C VAL A 347 -7.91 -28.24 20.64
N TYR A 348 -6.64 -28.43 20.36
CA TYR A 348 -6.16 -29.26 19.28
C TYR A 348 -5.47 -30.52 19.81
N GLU A 349 -6.02 -31.68 19.49
CA GLU A 349 -5.34 -32.95 19.63
C GLU A 349 -4.73 -33.35 18.30
N LYS A 350 -3.38 -33.39 18.24
CA LYS A 350 -2.62 -33.59 17.01
C LYS A 350 -3.07 -34.86 16.28
N ASN A 351 -3.37 -34.73 14.97
CA ASN A 351 -3.81 -35.78 14.06
C ASN A 351 -5.10 -36.50 14.54
N SER A 352 -5.92 -35.79 15.30
CA SER A 352 -7.18 -36.31 15.83
C SER A 352 -8.32 -35.33 15.56
N HIS A 353 -8.36 -34.21 16.27
CA HIS A 353 -9.45 -33.25 16.12
C HIS A 353 -9.15 -31.89 16.74
N PHE A 354 -9.98 -30.91 16.36
CA PHE A 354 -10.19 -29.69 17.13
C PHE A 354 -11.46 -29.78 17.95
N GLU A 355 -11.45 -29.22 19.16
CA GLU A 355 -12.64 -28.89 19.92
C GLU A 355 -12.70 -27.38 20.12
N LEU A 356 -13.83 -26.77 19.77
CA LEU A 356 -14.11 -25.36 19.95
C LEU A 356 -15.08 -25.15 21.11
N TYR A 357 -14.74 -24.22 21.99
CA TYR A 357 -15.56 -23.88 23.15
C TYR A 357 -15.93 -22.41 23.18
N HIS A 358 -17.16 -22.10 23.52
CA HIS A 358 -17.69 -20.78 23.79
C HIS A 358 -18.12 -20.70 25.26
N ASN A 359 -17.52 -19.77 26.00
CA ASN A 359 -17.77 -19.64 27.43
C ASN A 359 -17.73 -21.01 28.17
N TYR A 360 -16.62 -21.74 27.88
CA TYR A 360 -16.34 -23.09 28.44
C TYR A 360 -17.33 -24.22 28.06
N ASN A 361 -18.27 -23.95 27.16
CA ASN A 361 -19.19 -24.96 26.62
C ASN A 361 -18.69 -25.41 25.23
N LEU A 362 -18.63 -26.74 25.03
CA LEU A 362 -18.27 -27.31 23.73
C LEU A 362 -19.32 -26.92 22.67
N ILE A 363 -18.85 -26.32 21.57
CA ILE A 363 -19.70 -25.86 20.46
C ILE A 363 -19.51 -26.67 19.19
N ASP A 364 -18.28 -27.14 18.95
CA ASP A 364 -17.98 -27.94 17.77
C ASP A 364 -16.80 -28.88 18.02
N ARG A 365 -16.80 -30.02 17.30
CA ARG A 365 -15.69 -30.98 17.25
C ARG A 365 -15.41 -31.35 15.81
N ILE A 366 -14.22 -31.03 15.35
CA ILE A 366 -13.78 -31.11 13.97
C ILE A 366 -12.69 -32.13 13.83
N GLU A 367 -12.96 -33.24 13.14
CA GLU A 367 -11.98 -34.28 12.87
C GLU A 367 -10.87 -33.81 11.93
N VAL A 368 -9.63 -34.04 12.31
CA VAL A 368 -8.43 -33.68 11.56
C VAL A 368 -7.55 -34.89 11.38
N LYS A 369 -7.38 -35.33 10.14
CA LYS A 369 -6.63 -36.56 9.82
C LYS A 369 -5.19 -36.30 9.38
N ASP A 370 -4.94 -35.12 8.86
CA ASP A 370 -3.64 -34.70 8.32
C ASP A 370 -2.98 -33.69 9.25
N ASP A 371 -1.65 -33.53 9.13
CA ASP A 371 -0.93 -32.56 9.94
C ASP A 371 -1.39 -31.12 9.62
N LEU A 372 -1.41 -30.25 10.63
CA LEU A 372 -1.54 -28.82 10.39
C LEU A 372 -0.39 -28.30 9.52
N LEU A 373 -0.66 -27.25 8.78
CA LEU A 373 0.31 -26.66 7.88
C LEU A 373 1.60 -26.30 8.63
N ILE A 374 2.73 -26.79 8.14
CA ILE A 374 4.04 -26.54 8.77
C ILE A 374 4.40 -25.06 8.81
N ASP A 375 3.89 -24.28 7.84
CA ASP A 375 4.10 -22.83 7.76
C ASP A 375 3.63 -22.09 9.01
N TYR A 376 2.64 -22.63 9.73
CA TYR A 376 2.16 -22.00 10.96
C TYR A 376 3.23 -21.93 12.05
N ALA A 377 4.19 -22.86 12.04
CA ALA A 377 5.29 -22.88 13.01
C ALA A 377 6.19 -21.64 12.94
N PHE A 378 6.20 -20.97 11.80
CA PHE A 378 7.10 -19.85 11.51
C PHE A 378 6.37 -18.50 11.42
N GLN A 379 5.10 -18.44 11.77
CA GLN A 379 4.28 -17.25 11.64
C GLN A 379 3.84 -16.74 13.02
N PRO A 380 3.87 -15.43 13.26
CA PRO A 380 3.37 -14.88 14.52
C PRO A 380 1.85 -15.00 14.62
N LEU A 381 1.37 -15.11 15.83
CA LEU A 381 -0.06 -15.05 16.15
C LEU A 381 -0.46 -13.59 16.35
N TYR A 382 -1.46 -13.14 15.60
CA TYR A 382 -1.96 -11.76 15.62
C TYR A 382 -3.27 -11.67 16.42
N PHE A 383 -3.48 -10.52 17.04
CA PHE A 383 -4.66 -10.18 17.83
C PHE A 383 -5.34 -8.93 17.28
N GLY A 384 -6.65 -8.95 17.18
CA GLY A 384 -7.44 -7.85 16.61
C GLY A 384 -7.48 -7.83 15.09
N CYS A 385 -7.10 -8.95 14.46
CA CYS A 385 -7.21 -9.17 13.03
C CYS A 385 -7.15 -10.65 12.68
N HIS A 386 -7.48 -10.99 11.43
CA HIS A 386 -7.40 -12.37 10.95
C HIS A 386 -6.20 -12.57 10.02
N HIS A 387 -6.04 -11.70 9.02
CA HIS A 387 -4.98 -11.79 8.04
C HIS A 387 -4.39 -10.40 7.74
N PRO A 388 -3.65 -9.79 8.67
CA PRO A 388 -3.25 -8.38 8.59
C PRO A 388 -2.43 -8.05 7.35
N SER A 389 -1.74 -9.03 6.80
CA SER A 389 -0.83 -8.90 5.67
C SER A 389 -1.45 -9.21 4.31
N SER A 390 -2.76 -9.54 4.25
CA SER A 390 -3.42 -9.81 2.97
C SER A 390 -3.41 -8.59 2.06
N LEU A 391 -3.14 -8.81 0.77
CA LEU A 391 -3.27 -7.78 -0.26
C LEU A 391 -4.74 -7.40 -0.50
N LEU A 392 -5.65 -8.35 -0.28
CA LEU A 392 -7.09 -8.12 -0.33
C LEU A 392 -7.53 -7.52 1.01
N GLU A 393 -7.94 -6.26 1.02
CA GLU A 393 -8.40 -5.56 2.23
C GLU A 393 -9.52 -6.32 2.95
N THR A 394 -10.42 -6.96 2.19
CA THR A 394 -11.51 -7.78 2.70
C THR A 394 -11.05 -8.98 3.54
N HIS A 395 -9.80 -9.43 3.39
CA HIS A 395 -9.22 -10.54 4.15
C HIS A 395 -8.48 -10.10 5.42
N ARG A 396 -8.24 -8.80 5.61
CA ARG A 396 -7.49 -8.30 6.77
C ARG A 396 -8.29 -8.39 8.06
N CYS A 397 -9.59 -8.20 7.98
CA CYS A 397 -10.55 -8.40 9.07
C CYS A 397 -10.11 -7.71 10.38
N PHE A 398 -9.73 -6.42 10.32
CA PHE A 398 -9.36 -5.67 11.52
C PHE A 398 -10.54 -5.45 12.45
N THR A 399 -10.27 -5.46 13.76
CA THR A 399 -11.28 -5.29 14.80
C THR A 399 -10.76 -4.34 15.87
N GLU A 400 -11.64 -3.49 16.42
CA GLU A 400 -11.39 -2.79 17.69
C GLU A 400 -11.87 -3.70 18.81
N ILE A 401 -10.94 -4.19 19.64
CA ILE A 401 -11.19 -5.27 20.57
C ILE A 401 -10.44 -5.01 21.88
N GLU A 402 -11.03 -5.41 23.01
CA GLU A 402 -10.37 -5.41 24.32
C GLU A 402 -10.17 -6.84 24.80
N PHE A 403 -8.90 -7.25 24.89
CA PHE A 403 -8.54 -8.54 25.48
C PHE A 403 -8.38 -8.41 26.99
N ASN A 404 -9.03 -9.31 27.73
CA ASN A 404 -8.90 -9.42 29.18
C ASN A 404 -7.85 -10.45 29.55
N HIS A 405 -7.74 -11.53 28.76
CA HIS A 405 -6.87 -12.64 29.07
C HIS A 405 -6.57 -13.42 27.77
N PHE A 406 -5.35 -13.91 27.68
CA PHE A 406 -4.91 -14.83 26.65
C PHE A 406 -3.92 -15.83 27.23
N ALA A 407 -4.09 -17.12 26.94
CA ALA A 407 -3.19 -18.19 27.36
C ALA A 407 -3.05 -19.27 26.31
N VAL A 408 -1.87 -19.88 26.25
CA VAL A 408 -1.58 -21.08 25.47
C VAL A 408 -0.99 -22.13 26.39
N TYR A 409 -1.45 -23.35 26.24
CA TYR A 409 -1.03 -24.51 27.04
C TYR A 409 -0.47 -25.60 26.12
N ASP A 410 0.56 -26.31 26.59
CA ASP A 410 1.09 -27.51 25.95
C ASP A 410 0.15 -28.68 26.21
N GLY A 411 -0.35 -29.32 25.15
CA GLY A 411 -1.26 -30.45 25.21
C GLY A 411 -2.76 -30.09 25.30
N VAL A 412 -3.53 -31.11 25.39
CA VAL A 412 -4.99 -31.08 25.56
C VAL A 412 -5.31 -30.81 27.04
N MET A 413 -5.96 -29.70 27.32
CA MET A 413 -6.34 -29.28 28.67
C MET A 413 -7.85 -29.47 28.87
N ASP A 414 -8.23 -29.84 30.11
CA ASP A 414 -9.64 -29.82 30.52
C ASP A 414 -10.10 -28.33 30.65
N ILE A 415 -11.01 -27.95 29.79
CA ILE A 415 -11.53 -26.57 29.72
C ILE A 415 -12.27 -26.17 31.00
N VAL A 416 -12.94 -27.10 31.67
CA VAL A 416 -13.66 -26.82 32.94
C VAL A 416 -12.66 -26.58 34.08
N GLU A 417 -11.50 -27.24 34.06
CA GLU A 417 -10.43 -27.00 35.03
C GLU A 417 -9.73 -25.64 34.75
N LEU A 418 -9.55 -25.28 33.48
CA LEU A 418 -9.00 -23.97 33.12
C LEU A 418 -9.86 -22.79 33.55
N GLU A 419 -11.18 -22.95 33.60
CA GLU A 419 -12.09 -21.92 34.15
C GLU A 419 -11.76 -21.63 35.63
N LYS A 420 -11.39 -22.65 36.39
CA LYS A 420 -11.10 -22.56 37.84
C LYS A 420 -9.66 -22.16 38.12
N GLN A 421 -8.71 -22.66 37.31
CA GLN A 421 -7.28 -22.43 37.48
C GLN A 421 -6.62 -22.15 36.12
N PRO A 422 -6.66 -20.91 35.65
CA PRO A 422 -6.08 -20.56 34.35
C PRO A 422 -4.55 -20.62 34.31
N LYS A 423 -3.86 -20.88 35.41
CA LYS A 423 -2.43 -21.09 35.49
C LYS A 423 -2.15 -22.54 35.86
N SER A 424 -1.81 -23.37 34.92
CA SER A 424 -1.37 -24.76 35.10
C SER A 424 0.13 -24.88 34.81
N ASP A 425 0.75 -25.98 35.21
CA ASP A 425 2.15 -26.31 34.94
C ASP A 425 2.43 -26.49 33.44
N ASN A 426 1.42 -26.74 32.64
CA ASN A 426 1.49 -26.84 31.17
C ASN A 426 1.30 -25.51 30.45
N CYS A 427 1.20 -24.39 31.15
CA CYS A 427 0.99 -23.09 30.56
C CYS A 427 2.28 -22.58 29.93
N LEU A 428 2.27 -22.42 28.58
CA LEU A 428 3.41 -21.91 27.81
C LEU A 428 3.48 -20.38 27.85
N THR A 429 2.34 -19.72 27.77
CA THR A 429 2.25 -18.26 27.84
C THR A 429 0.93 -17.84 28.49
N TYR A 430 0.97 -16.78 29.28
CA TYR A 430 -0.17 -16.27 30.00
C TYR A 430 -0.15 -14.74 30.12
N PHE A 431 -1.06 -14.09 29.45
CA PHE A 431 -1.27 -12.65 29.54
C PHE A 431 -2.56 -12.36 30.33
N ASN A 432 -2.42 -11.66 31.44
CA ASN A 432 -3.55 -11.15 32.19
C ASN A 432 -3.53 -9.61 32.15
N PHE A 433 -4.30 -9.05 31.25
CA PHE A 433 -4.36 -7.63 30.98
C PHE A 433 -5.08 -6.82 32.06
N LYS A 434 -5.66 -7.46 33.06
CA LYS A 434 -6.29 -6.79 34.24
C LYS A 434 -5.29 -6.06 35.15
N LYS A 435 -3.98 -6.28 34.98
CA LYS A 435 -2.93 -5.57 35.71
C LYS A 435 -2.22 -4.64 34.74
N ASN A 436 -2.50 -3.33 34.84
CA ASN A 436 -1.94 -2.27 34.00
C ASN A 436 -0.41 -2.30 33.93
N ASP A 437 0.14 -2.49 32.72
CA ASP A 437 1.43 -1.95 32.31
C ASP A 437 1.24 -1.18 31.01
N LYS A 438 1.45 0.13 31.07
CA LYS A 438 1.28 1.09 29.95
C LYS A 438 2.50 1.16 29.01
N ASN A 439 3.24 0.07 28.82
CA ASN A 439 4.41 0.05 27.95
C ASN A 439 4.13 -0.69 26.65
N ASP A 440 4.72 -0.22 25.56
CA ASP A 440 4.61 -0.75 24.19
C ASP A 440 5.01 -2.24 24.05
N ASN A 441 5.59 -2.83 25.09
CA ASN A 441 5.94 -4.24 25.18
C ASN A 441 5.27 -4.85 26.43
N ILE A 442 4.16 -5.55 26.20
CA ILE A 442 3.45 -6.25 27.28
C ILE A 442 4.09 -7.63 27.45
N LYS A 443 4.69 -7.83 28.65
CA LYS A 443 5.39 -9.07 28.97
C LYS A 443 4.44 -10.13 29.51
N ASP A 444 4.75 -11.38 29.15
CA ASP A 444 4.09 -12.55 29.72
C ASP A 444 4.25 -12.59 31.24
N SER A 445 3.16 -12.87 31.96
CA SER A 445 3.17 -12.95 33.43
C SER A 445 3.78 -14.24 34.00
N LEU A 446 4.05 -15.25 33.16
CA LEU A 446 4.68 -16.51 33.53
C LEU A 446 6.07 -16.67 32.91
N ASN A 447 6.20 -16.30 31.65
CA ASN A 447 7.42 -16.50 30.86
C ASN A 447 7.95 -15.16 30.38
N LYS A 448 9.14 -14.78 30.81
CA LYS A 448 9.78 -13.52 30.43
C LYS A 448 10.23 -13.49 28.96
N LEU A 449 10.17 -14.63 28.27
CA LEU A 449 10.62 -14.82 26.89
C LEU A 449 9.55 -14.49 25.84
N THR A 450 8.30 -14.33 26.28
CA THR A 450 7.20 -13.93 25.38
C THR A 450 6.73 -12.51 25.67
N SER A 451 6.44 -11.76 24.63
CA SER A 451 5.91 -10.40 24.71
C SER A 451 4.91 -10.13 23.60
N LEU A 452 3.92 -9.28 23.86
CA LEU A 452 3.06 -8.72 22.83
C LEU A 452 3.66 -7.41 22.34
N LYS A 453 3.84 -7.29 21.05
CA LYS A 453 4.31 -6.06 20.40
C LYS A 453 3.19 -5.50 19.51
N ILE A 454 3.08 -4.19 19.48
CA ILE A 454 2.24 -3.52 18.50
C ILE A 454 2.83 -3.79 17.12
N VAL A 455 1.99 -4.19 16.19
CA VAL A 455 2.37 -4.22 14.77
C VAL A 455 2.57 -2.77 14.34
N ASP A 456 3.78 -2.40 13.98
CA ASP A 456 4.01 -1.11 13.35
C ASP A 456 3.38 -1.13 11.97
N LEU A 457 2.15 -0.60 11.90
CA LEU A 457 1.43 -0.42 10.65
C LEU A 457 2.02 0.70 9.77
N ASN A 458 3.18 1.29 10.13
CA ASN A 458 3.89 2.18 9.21
C ASN A 458 4.25 1.44 7.92
N ASP A 459 4.34 0.14 7.95
CA ASP A 459 4.45 -0.69 6.75
C ASP A 459 3.10 -0.89 6.02
N TYR A 460 1.97 -0.91 6.74
CA TYR A 460 0.61 -0.81 6.13
C TYR A 460 0.23 0.64 5.80
N LYS A 461 0.75 1.62 6.54
CA LYS A 461 0.68 3.02 6.16
C LYS A 461 1.18 3.25 4.73
N LYS A 462 2.07 2.44 4.18
CA LYS A 462 2.50 2.65 2.79
C LYS A 462 1.34 2.64 1.80
N MET A 463 0.29 1.86 1.97
CA MET A 463 -0.88 1.94 1.08
C MET A 463 -1.84 3.09 1.44
N THR A 464 -2.01 3.41 2.72
CA THR A 464 -2.68 4.65 3.17
C THR A 464 -1.80 5.89 2.97
N ASP A 465 -0.46 5.75 3.09
CA ASP A 465 0.53 6.79 2.80
C ASP A 465 0.56 7.17 1.33
N TYR A 466 0.33 6.24 0.41
CA TYR A 466 0.25 6.57 -1.01
C TYR A 466 -0.95 7.45 -1.33
N SER A 467 -2.08 7.25 -0.68
CA SER A 467 -3.23 8.15 -0.77
C SER A 467 -2.89 9.52 -0.19
N ILE A 468 -2.32 9.57 1.00
CA ILE A 468 -1.88 10.81 1.65
C ILE A 468 -0.80 11.51 0.81
N THR A 469 0.16 10.75 0.29
CA THR A 469 1.20 11.30 -0.60
C THR A 469 0.56 11.85 -1.87
N LYS A 470 -0.38 11.13 -2.48
CA LYS A 470 -1.09 11.62 -3.67
C LYS A 470 -1.81 12.94 -3.38
N ASP A 471 -2.54 13.03 -2.28
CA ASP A 471 -3.25 14.24 -1.88
C ASP A 471 -2.30 15.41 -1.61
N LYS A 472 -1.16 15.17 -0.95
CA LYS A 472 -0.09 16.15 -0.78
C LYS A 472 0.44 16.65 -2.13
N LEU A 473 0.74 15.75 -3.06
CA LEU A 473 1.24 16.12 -4.40
C LEU A 473 0.20 16.91 -5.17
N ASP A 474 -1.05 16.47 -5.17
CA ASP A 474 -2.17 17.10 -5.87
C ASP A 474 -2.50 18.49 -5.29
N SER A 475 -2.24 18.72 -4.00
CA SER A 475 -2.37 20.05 -3.37
C SER A 475 -1.42 21.11 -3.95
N VAL A 476 -0.31 20.70 -4.58
CA VAL A 476 0.61 21.57 -5.31
C VAL A 476 0.21 21.65 -6.77
N GLY A 477 -0.11 20.51 -7.37
CA GLY A 477 -0.56 20.44 -8.75
C GLY A 477 -0.72 19.02 -9.26
N CYS A 478 -1.67 18.82 -10.19
CA CYS A 478 -2.00 17.50 -10.76
C CYS A 478 -0.83 16.83 -11.51
N GLY A 479 0.24 17.56 -11.79
CA GLY A 479 1.46 17.06 -12.41
C GLY A 479 2.68 17.05 -11.49
N PHE A 480 2.52 17.43 -10.21
CA PHE A 480 3.63 17.59 -9.28
C PHE A 480 4.21 16.23 -8.84
N CYS A 481 5.55 16.09 -8.88
CA CYS A 481 6.26 14.85 -8.56
C CYS A 481 7.62 15.17 -7.97
N LEU A 482 7.89 14.72 -6.73
CA LEU A 482 9.16 14.99 -6.04
C LEU A 482 10.36 14.36 -6.75
N ALA A 483 10.19 13.23 -7.44
CA ALA A 483 11.28 12.57 -8.17
C ALA A 483 11.92 13.47 -9.25
N LYS A 484 11.22 14.52 -9.68
CA LYS A 484 11.78 15.49 -10.64
C LYS A 484 12.92 16.34 -10.01
N TRP A 485 12.94 16.48 -8.70
CA TRP A 485 14.00 17.15 -7.92
C TRP A 485 14.94 16.14 -7.25
N THR A 486 14.39 15.10 -6.65
CA THR A 486 15.13 14.23 -5.76
C THR A 486 15.80 13.04 -6.43
N GLN A 487 15.44 12.71 -7.69
CA GLN A 487 16.00 11.56 -8.41
C GLN A 487 16.62 11.92 -9.77
N VAL A 488 17.73 11.24 -10.10
CA VAL A 488 18.33 11.30 -11.42
C VAL A 488 19.02 10.00 -11.81
N THR A 489 18.88 9.62 -13.08
CA THR A 489 19.75 8.67 -13.77
C THR A 489 20.59 9.44 -14.79
N MET A 490 21.92 9.32 -14.68
CA MET A 490 22.89 10.00 -15.54
C MET A 490 23.62 8.98 -16.41
N HIS A 491 23.41 9.07 -17.72
CA HIS A 491 24.13 8.28 -18.71
C HIS A 491 25.34 9.09 -19.22
N LEU A 492 26.39 9.17 -18.39
CA LEU A 492 27.55 10.01 -18.68
C LEU A 492 28.30 9.55 -19.92
N HIS A 493 28.25 8.26 -20.25
CA HIS A 493 28.88 7.70 -21.45
C HIS A 493 28.39 8.33 -22.75
N ASN A 494 27.17 8.89 -22.76
CA ASN A 494 26.59 9.53 -23.94
C ASN A 494 25.97 10.91 -23.66
N GLY A 495 26.04 11.41 -22.41
CA GLY A 495 25.60 12.72 -22.01
C GLY A 495 24.08 12.90 -21.91
N THR A 496 23.33 11.81 -21.71
CA THR A 496 21.90 11.87 -21.51
C THR A 496 21.51 11.68 -20.04
N THR A 497 20.36 12.22 -19.64
CA THR A 497 19.84 12.14 -18.28
C THR A 497 18.33 12.06 -18.26
N HIS A 498 17.78 11.47 -17.20
CA HIS A 498 16.34 11.48 -16.90
C HIS A 498 16.09 11.43 -15.39
N SER A 499 14.87 11.73 -14.94
CA SER A 499 14.53 11.77 -13.49
C SER A 499 14.20 10.40 -12.93
N CYS A 500 13.28 9.68 -13.57
CA CYS A 500 12.87 8.32 -13.18
C CYS A 500 12.91 7.43 -14.44
N HIS A 501 12.45 6.17 -14.35
CA HIS A 501 12.59 5.21 -15.45
C HIS A 501 11.61 5.40 -16.62
N HIS A 502 10.68 6.36 -16.57
CA HIS A 502 9.64 6.53 -17.58
C HIS A 502 9.91 7.60 -18.63
N PRO A 503 10.42 8.80 -18.27
CA PRO A 503 10.81 9.79 -19.27
C PRO A 503 11.93 9.27 -20.19
N GLU A 504 11.83 9.52 -21.48
CA GLU A 504 12.98 9.28 -22.37
C GLU A 504 14.19 10.11 -21.92
N PRO A 505 15.42 9.53 -21.93
CA PRO A 505 16.62 10.28 -21.65
C PRO A 505 16.77 11.45 -22.65
N HIS A 506 17.08 12.63 -22.13
CA HIS A 506 17.37 13.81 -22.93
C HIS A 506 18.86 14.16 -22.86
N LYS A 507 19.41 14.64 -23.97
CA LYS A 507 20.80 15.09 -24.07
C LYS A 507 20.99 16.40 -23.32
N VAL A 508 22.02 16.48 -22.49
CA VAL A 508 22.43 17.74 -21.85
C VAL A 508 23.42 18.48 -22.75
N GLY A 509 23.18 19.75 -22.98
CA GLY A 509 24.05 20.55 -23.85
C GLY A 509 25.45 20.73 -23.28
N LEU A 510 26.51 20.63 -24.12
CA LEU A 510 27.90 20.82 -23.68
C LEU A 510 28.13 22.22 -23.11
N ASP A 511 27.51 23.26 -23.71
CA ASP A 511 27.59 24.63 -23.19
C ASP A 511 26.89 24.82 -21.86
N GLU A 512 25.94 23.96 -21.55
CA GLU A 512 25.20 23.97 -20.30
C GLU A 512 26.06 23.39 -19.16
N ILE A 513 26.67 22.23 -19.36
CA ILE A 513 27.56 21.61 -18.34
C ILE A 513 28.85 22.39 -18.13
N LYS A 514 29.39 23.05 -19.16
CA LYS A 514 30.55 23.91 -18.99
C LYS A 514 30.32 25.13 -18.10
N ARG A 515 29.07 25.64 -18.09
CA ARG A 515 28.67 26.77 -17.23
C ARG A 515 28.23 26.34 -15.87
N ASN A 516 27.63 25.16 -15.77
CA ASN A 516 27.09 24.62 -14.56
C ASN A 516 27.16 23.08 -14.57
N PRO A 517 28.13 22.46 -13.88
CA PRO A 517 28.24 21.00 -13.80
C PRO A 517 27.00 20.31 -13.26
N THR A 518 26.24 20.98 -12.37
CA THR A 518 24.99 20.43 -11.81
C THR A 518 23.90 20.27 -12.87
N ALA A 519 24.07 20.83 -14.08
CA ALA A 519 23.14 20.68 -15.21
C ALA A 519 22.96 19.21 -15.64
N LEU A 520 23.83 18.30 -15.21
CA LEU A 520 23.61 16.85 -15.31
C LEU A 520 22.30 16.40 -14.65
N HIS A 521 21.84 17.12 -13.62
CA HIS A 521 20.53 16.96 -12.99
C HIS A 521 19.64 18.19 -13.19
N ASN A 522 20.21 19.41 -13.11
CA ASN A 522 19.50 20.67 -13.14
C ASN A 522 19.48 21.26 -14.55
N SER A 523 19.30 20.41 -15.58
CA SER A 523 19.25 20.85 -16.97
C SER A 523 18.06 21.77 -17.22
N LYS A 524 18.19 22.63 -18.25
CA LYS A 524 17.07 23.49 -18.71
C LYS A 524 15.81 22.70 -18.99
N HIS A 525 15.96 21.49 -19.57
CA HIS A 525 14.85 20.59 -19.85
C HIS A 525 14.13 20.18 -18.56
N LYS A 526 14.86 19.73 -17.53
CA LYS A 526 14.27 19.35 -16.24
C LYS A 526 13.68 20.56 -15.50
N LYS A 527 14.35 21.71 -15.53
CA LYS A 527 13.83 22.95 -14.95
C LYS A 527 12.51 23.37 -15.60
N GLN A 528 12.38 23.20 -16.91
CA GLN A 528 11.11 23.45 -17.59
C GLN A 528 10.00 22.50 -17.12
N ALA A 529 10.30 21.22 -16.98
CA ALA A 529 9.33 20.25 -16.43
C ALA A 529 8.95 20.57 -14.97
N ARG A 530 9.91 20.97 -14.12
CA ARG A 530 9.65 21.44 -12.74
C ARG A 530 8.72 22.67 -12.73
N ARG A 531 8.96 23.62 -13.65
CA ARG A 531 8.09 24.78 -13.84
C ARG A 531 6.66 24.36 -14.17
N GLU A 532 6.48 23.47 -15.13
CA GLU A 532 5.16 22.98 -15.53
C GLU A 532 4.43 22.31 -14.35
N MET A 533 5.15 21.50 -13.55
CA MET A 533 4.61 20.87 -12.36
C MET A 533 4.13 21.87 -11.30
N LEU A 534 4.94 22.90 -11.02
CA LEU A 534 4.58 23.95 -10.06
C LEU A 534 3.48 24.89 -10.59
N GLU A 535 3.31 24.99 -11.91
CA GLU A 535 2.22 25.73 -12.58
C GLU A 535 0.94 24.85 -12.75
N ASN A 536 0.81 23.75 -12.01
CA ASN A 536 -0.31 22.82 -12.09
C ASN A 536 -0.52 22.22 -13.49
N LYS A 537 0.56 21.88 -14.19
CA LYS A 537 0.54 21.26 -15.52
C LYS A 537 1.15 19.85 -15.46
N ARG A 538 0.74 18.99 -16.37
CA ARG A 538 1.27 17.63 -16.53
C ARG A 538 2.33 17.62 -17.65
N PRO A 539 3.64 17.52 -17.34
CA PRO A 539 4.67 17.41 -18.37
C PRO A 539 4.44 16.17 -19.26
N THR A 540 4.56 16.36 -20.58
CA THR A 540 4.30 15.27 -21.55
C THR A 540 5.26 14.08 -21.40
N GLU A 541 6.48 14.32 -20.96
CA GLU A 541 7.47 13.26 -20.72
C GLU A 541 7.06 12.27 -19.61
N CYS A 542 6.11 12.66 -18.74
CA CYS A 542 5.59 11.85 -17.66
C CYS A 542 4.27 11.12 -18.03
N ASN A 543 3.92 11.00 -19.29
CA ASN A 543 2.69 10.39 -19.80
C ASN A 543 2.40 8.98 -19.25
N TYR A 544 3.42 8.22 -18.85
CA TYR A 544 3.20 6.92 -18.23
C TYR A 544 2.38 7.05 -16.95
N CYS A 545 2.77 7.94 -16.04
CA CYS A 545 2.06 8.15 -14.79
C CYS A 545 0.64 8.68 -15.04
N TRP A 546 0.49 9.61 -15.98
CA TRP A 546 -0.82 10.17 -16.33
C TRP A 546 -1.77 9.10 -16.87
N LYS A 547 -1.28 8.20 -17.74
CA LYS A 547 -2.08 7.08 -18.23
C LYS A 547 -2.50 6.11 -17.13
N VAL A 548 -1.65 5.86 -16.14
CA VAL A 548 -2.02 5.02 -15.00
C VAL A 548 -3.10 5.69 -14.17
N GLU A 549 -2.92 6.97 -13.82
CA GLU A 549 -3.85 7.72 -12.96
C GLU A 549 -5.20 8.03 -13.64
N ASP A 550 -5.21 8.22 -14.97
CA ASP A 550 -6.43 8.53 -15.72
C ASP A 550 -7.25 7.28 -16.09
N ASN A 551 -6.64 6.08 -16.14
CA ASN A 551 -7.31 4.86 -16.58
C ASN A 551 -7.48 3.80 -15.49
N SER A 552 -7.04 4.05 -14.28
CA SER A 552 -7.18 3.09 -13.17
C SER A 552 -7.15 3.80 -11.82
N ASP A 553 -7.71 3.15 -10.81
CA ASP A 553 -7.60 3.56 -9.41
C ASP A 553 -6.23 3.24 -8.78
N SER A 554 -5.27 2.77 -9.58
CA SER A 554 -3.93 2.42 -9.12
C SER A 554 -3.05 3.67 -8.99
N PHE A 555 -2.19 3.68 -7.97
CA PHE A 555 -1.18 4.71 -7.84
C PHE A 555 -0.11 4.57 -8.94
N SER A 556 0.34 5.70 -9.45
CA SER A 556 1.44 5.75 -10.43
C SER A 556 2.81 5.83 -9.75
N ASP A 557 3.89 5.66 -10.53
CA ASP A 557 5.26 5.85 -10.02
C ASP A 557 5.52 7.28 -9.51
N ARG A 558 4.73 8.26 -9.91
CA ARG A 558 4.74 9.61 -9.33
C ARG A 558 4.52 9.56 -7.82
N VAL A 559 3.52 8.81 -7.39
CA VAL A 559 3.18 8.64 -5.98
C VAL A 559 4.20 7.76 -5.28
N PHE A 560 4.53 6.59 -5.85
CA PHE A 560 5.51 5.67 -5.26
C PHE A 560 6.89 6.31 -5.05
N LYS A 561 7.40 7.03 -6.05
CA LYS A 561 8.72 7.67 -5.94
C LYS A 561 8.73 8.90 -5.04
N SER A 562 7.60 9.59 -4.93
CA SER A 562 7.49 10.72 -4.01
C SER A 562 7.32 10.31 -2.55
N SER A 563 6.82 9.10 -2.26
CA SER A 563 6.69 8.55 -0.91
C SER A 563 7.96 7.85 -0.41
N GLU A 564 8.99 7.72 -1.23
CA GLU A 564 10.25 7.10 -0.80
C GLU A 564 10.94 7.92 0.30
N PRO A 565 11.62 7.28 1.28
CA PRO A 565 12.27 7.96 2.42
C PRO A 565 13.31 9.00 2.01
N TRP A 566 13.90 8.88 0.83
CA TRP A 566 14.84 9.85 0.28
C TRP A 566 14.15 11.00 -0.47
N SER A 567 12.83 10.99 -0.64
CA SER A 567 12.06 11.94 -1.42
C SER A 567 11.06 12.73 -0.57
N GLU A 568 10.21 12.03 0.18
CA GLU A 568 9.10 12.62 0.95
C GLU A 568 9.54 13.73 1.92
N PRO A 569 10.65 13.61 2.67
CA PRO A 569 11.07 14.65 3.62
C PRO A 569 11.36 16.00 2.98
N HIS A 570 11.57 16.06 1.66
CA HIS A 570 11.88 17.27 0.90
C HIS A 570 10.64 17.94 0.30
N PHE A 571 9.43 17.49 0.65
CA PHE A 571 8.19 17.99 0.05
C PHE A 571 8.02 19.52 0.25
N ASP A 572 8.13 20.00 1.49
CA ASP A 572 7.92 21.43 1.79
C ASP A 572 9.02 22.30 1.20
N GLU A 573 10.29 21.88 1.28
CA GLU A 573 11.42 22.54 0.64
C GLU A 573 11.20 22.72 -0.87
N ILE A 574 10.78 21.65 -1.56
CA ILE A 574 10.57 21.64 -3.00
C ILE A 574 9.33 22.45 -3.40
N LYS A 575 8.25 22.36 -2.64
CA LYS A 575 7.02 23.11 -2.88
C LYS A 575 7.28 24.63 -2.84
N GLU A 576 8.13 25.08 -1.93
CA GLU A 576 8.46 26.49 -1.73
C GLU A 576 9.62 26.97 -2.62
N SER A 577 10.33 26.04 -3.28
CA SER A 577 11.50 26.36 -4.11
C SER A 577 11.10 27.05 -5.43
N ASN A 578 12.04 27.84 -5.96
CA ASN A 578 11.90 28.34 -7.32
C ASN A 578 12.34 27.24 -8.31
N TRP A 579 11.55 26.98 -9.34
CA TRP A 579 11.88 25.98 -10.37
C TRP A 579 13.24 26.22 -11.07
N ARG A 580 13.79 27.44 -11.00
CA ARG A 580 15.10 27.81 -11.56
C ARG A 580 16.26 27.38 -10.67
N ASP A 581 16.00 27.17 -9.39
CA ASP A 581 17.06 26.86 -8.45
C ASP A 581 17.65 25.47 -8.73
N ASP A 582 18.93 25.33 -8.45
CA ASP A 582 19.59 24.02 -8.49
C ASP A 582 19.23 23.24 -7.23
N PHE A 583 18.98 21.96 -7.39
CA PHE A 583 18.66 21.04 -6.30
C PHE A 583 19.58 19.83 -6.40
N ASN A 584 20.22 19.45 -5.30
CA ASN A 584 21.04 18.24 -5.26
C ASN A 584 20.15 17.01 -5.08
N PRO A 585 20.13 16.06 -6.03
CA PRO A 585 19.31 14.87 -5.93
C PRO A 585 19.74 13.99 -4.73
N LYS A 586 18.79 13.26 -4.19
CA LYS A 586 19.00 12.34 -3.07
C LYS A 586 19.23 10.90 -3.54
N TYR A 587 18.64 10.54 -4.66
CA TYR A 587 18.85 9.27 -5.35
C TYR A 587 19.54 9.53 -6.69
N VAL A 588 20.72 8.97 -6.85
CA VAL A 588 21.52 9.07 -8.08
C VAL A 588 21.83 7.69 -8.61
N GLU A 589 21.51 7.46 -9.87
CA GLU A 589 22.00 6.33 -10.65
C GLU A 589 22.93 6.84 -11.75
N VAL A 590 24.14 6.29 -11.84
CA VAL A 590 25.14 6.77 -12.78
C VAL A 590 25.68 5.64 -13.65
N ASN A 591 25.77 5.92 -14.96
CA ASN A 591 26.43 5.08 -15.95
C ASN A 591 27.63 5.86 -16.53
N PHE A 592 28.84 5.48 -16.12
CA PHE A 592 30.07 6.13 -16.58
C PHE A 592 30.50 5.67 -17.97
N SER A 593 30.23 4.41 -18.33
CA SER A 593 30.77 3.81 -19.57
C SER A 593 29.86 2.69 -20.07
N ASN A 594 29.78 2.53 -21.38
CA ASN A 594 29.16 1.37 -22.02
C ASN A 594 30.12 0.19 -22.21
N THR A 595 31.35 0.23 -21.64
CA THR A 595 32.27 -0.91 -21.70
C THR A 595 31.66 -2.11 -21.01
N CYS A 596 31.53 -3.21 -21.76
CA CYS A 596 30.96 -4.46 -21.26
C CYS A 596 31.61 -5.64 -21.93
N ASN A 597 31.88 -6.70 -21.15
CA ASN A 597 32.39 -7.96 -21.66
C ASN A 597 31.31 -8.92 -22.17
N PHE A 598 30.00 -8.61 -21.96
CA PHE A 598 28.87 -9.43 -22.40
C PHE A 598 28.13 -8.83 -23.60
N LYS A 599 27.39 -9.72 -24.32
CA LYS A 599 26.45 -9.38 -25.40
C LYS A 599 25.10 -10.04 -25.11
N CYS A 600 24.41 -9.64 -24.06
CA CYS A 600 23.10 -10.20 -23.72
C CYS A 600 22.10 -10.01 -24.86
N ALA A 601 21.24 -11.01 -25.13
CA ALA A 601 20.35 -11.06 -26.30
C ALA A 601 19.42 -9.85 -26.46
N TYR A 602 18.97 -9.28 -25.35
CA TYR A 602 18.05 -8.12 -25.29
C TYR A 602 18.75 -6.78 -24.99
N CYS A 603 20.10 -6.77 -24.94
CA CYS A 603 20.87 -5.55 -24.80
C CYS A 603 21.15 -4.92 -26.18
N GLY A 604 21.92 -3.85 -26.23
CA GLY A 604 22.27 -3.16 -27.46
C GLY A 604 23.61 -2.40 -27.42
N PRO A 605 23.98 -1.77 -28.53
CA PRO A 605 25.25 -1.05 -28.68
C PRO A 605 25.34 0.18 -27.76
N GLU A 606 24.23 0.72 -27.32
CA GLU A 606 24.21 1.86 -26.38
C GLU A 606 24.84 1.49 -25.03
N TYR A 607 24.64 0.25 -24.54
CA TYR A 607 25.10 -0.23 -23.23
C TYR A 607 26.17 -1.30 -23.29
N SER A 608 26.66 -1.71 -24.49
CA SER A 608 27.71 -2.72 -24.59
C SER A 608 28.63 -2.46 -25.77
N THR A 609 29.93 -2.30 -25.46
CA THR A 609 30.98 -2.22 -26.49
C THR A 609 31.04 -3.50 -27.32
N LYS A 610 30.74 -4.67 -26.75
CA LYS A 610 30.69 -5.93 -27.51
C LYS A 610 29.53 -5.99 -28.50
N TRP A 611 28.42 -5.36 -28.18
CA TRP A 611 27.34 -5.14 -29.13
C TRP A 611 27.74 -4.13 -30.24
N MET A 612 28.44 -3.05 -29.89
CA MET A 612 28.96 -2.10 -30.89
C MET A 612 29.91 -2.77 -31.88
N GLU A 613 30.82 -3.64 -31.40
CA GLU A 613 31.71 -4.42 -32.23
C GLU A 613 30.91 -5.31 -33.20
N GLU A 614 29.94 -6.07 -32.70
CA GLU A 614 29.07 -6.95 -33.49
C GLU A 614 28.28 -6.19 -34.55
N VAL A 615 27.70 -5.05 -34.18
CA VAL A 615 26.88 -4.24 -35.14
C VAL A 615 27.76 -3.57 -36.19
N LYS A 616 28.99 -3.19 -35.84
CA LYS A 616 29.94 -2.64 -36.80
C LYS A 616 30.39 -3.71 -37.84
N GLU A 617 30.50 -4.96 -37.39
CA GLU A 617 30.89 -6.07 -38.23
C GLU A 617 29.76 -6.59 -39.15
N PHE A 618 28.55 -6.76 -38.57
CA PHE A 618 27.45 -7.44 -39.27
C PHE A 618 26.28 -6.51 -39.63
N GLY A 619 26.30 -5.26 -39.20
CA GLY A 619 25.14 -4.36 -39.32
C GLY A 619 24.03 -4.64 -38.29
N ALA A 620 22.91 -3.92 -38.40
CA ALA A 620 21.71 -4.15 -37.61
C ALA A 620 21.13 -5.53 -37.89
N TYR A 621 20.39 -6.08 -36.91
CA TYR A 621 19.60 -7.30 -37.15
C TYR A 621 18.40 -6.94 -38.05
N GLN A 622 18.24 -7.71 -39.14
CA GLN A 622 17.18 -7.52 -40.10
C GLN A 622 15.96 -8.35 -39.69
N LEU A 623 14.99 -7.66 -39.08
CA LEU A 623 13.70 -8.22 -38.66
C LEU A 623 12.59 -7.57 -39.50
N SER A 624 11.37 -7.51 -39.01
CA SER A 624 10.34 -6.63 -39.60
C SER A 624 10.72 -5.14 -39.50
N TYR A 625 11.80 -4.85 -38.80
CA TYR A 625 12.47 -3.55 -38.64
C TYR A 625 13.97 -3.80 -38.37
N GLU A 626 14.76 -2.76 -38.48
CA GLU A 626 16.17 -2.79 -38.09
C GLU A 626 16.30 -2.75 -36.57
N PHE A 627 16.80 -3.85 -35.96
CA PHE A 627 17.02 -3.93 -34.52
C PHE A 627 18.51 -3.75 -34.19
N ASN A 628 18.79 -2.93 -33.18
CA ASN A 628 20.13 -2.62 -32.69
C ASN A 628 21.09 -1.99 -33.73
N GLY A 629 20.59 -1.15 -34.67
CA GLY A 629 21.44 -0.36 -35.58
C GLY A 629 22.06 0.85 -34.88
N MET A 630 23.21 1.34 -35.41
CA MET A 630 23.89 2.53 -34.90
C MET A 630 23.19 3.85 -35.25
N LYS A 631 22.47 3.88 -36.37
CA LYS A 631 21.86 5.08 -36.93
C LYS A 631 21.02 5.88 -35.94
N ARG A 632 20.21 5.22 -35.10
CA ARG A 632 19.39 5.91 -34.09
C ARG A 632 20.23 6.72 -33.10
N MET A 633 21.39 6.20 -32.68
CA MET A 633 22.29 6.89 -31.77
C MET A 633 23.01 8.04 -32.46
N GLU A 634 23.39 7.85 -33.73
CA GLU A 634 24.00 8.89 -34.57
C GLU A 634 23.03 10.06 -34.80
N ASP A 635 21.77 9.76 -35.16
CA ASP A 635 20.74 10.75 -35.42
C ASP A 635 20.38 11.57 -34.16
N ARG A 636 20.54 10.98 -32.96
CA ARG A 636 20.26 11.61 -31.66
C ARG A 636 21.49 12.21 -30.96
N ASP A 637 22.65 12.14 -31.55
CA ASP A 637 23.92 12.52 -30.93
C ASP A 637 24.16 11.83 -29.58
N THR A 638 23.82 10.52 -29.49
CA THR A 638 23.95 9.71 -28.27
C THR A 638 24.93 8.55 -28.40
N VAL A 639 25.85 8.64 -29.39
CA VAL A 639 26.93 7.67 -29.53
C VAL A 639 27.85 7.76 -28.32
N PRO A 640 28.12 6.63 -27.61
CA PRO A 640 28.95 6.63 -26.42
C PRO A 640 30.39 7.10 -26.68
N TYR A 641 30.93 7.91 -25.78
CA TYR A 641 32.34 8.22 -25.71
C TYR A 641 33.15 6.96 -25.39
N LYS A 642 34.31 6.79 -26.06
CA LYS A 642 35.22 5.71 -25.69
C LYS A 642 35.93 6.01 -24.37
N GLN A 643 36.30 4.99 -23.60
CA GLN A 643 37.03 5.21 -22.34
C GLN A 643 38.39 5.92 -22.51
N THR A 644 38.96 5.90 -23.73
CA THR A 644 40.23 6.55 -24.10
C THR A 644 40.04 8.00 -24.52
N GLU A 645 38.79 8.46 -24.68
CA GLU A 645 38.47 9.85 -25.06
C GLU A 645 38.15 10.68 -23.82
N GLU A 646 38.47 11.96 -23.87
CA GLU A 646 37.98 12.93 -22.87
C GLU A 646 36.44 13.02 -22.97
N ASN A 647 35.79 12.83 -21.82
CA ASN A 647 34.32 12.85 -21.74
C ASN A 647 33.88 14.03 -20.86
N PRO A 648 33.38 15.13 -21.45
CA PRO A 648 33.04 16.32 -20.71
C PRO A 648 31.91 16.10 -19.68
N TYR A 649 31.08 15.09 -19.83
CA TYR A 649 30.03 14.76 -18.87
C TYR A 649 30.61 14.05 -17.63
N VAL A 650 31.63 13.23 -17.80
CA VAL A 650 32.35 12.60 -16.68
C VAL A 650 33.17 13.66 -15.93
N GLU A 651 33.79 14.61 -16.66
CA GLU A 651 34.51 15.76 -16.06
C GLU A 651 33.56 16.61 -15.20
N ALA A 652 32.43 17.01 -15.75
CA ALA A 652 31.40 17.77 -15.03
C ALA A 652 30.85 17.01 -13.81
N PHE A 653 30.69 15.68 -13.91
CA PHE A 653 30.31 14.87 -12.77
C PHE A 653 31.35 14.94 -11.65
N TRP A 654 32.63 14.83 -11.96
CA TRP A 654 33.69 14.86 -10.95
C TRP A 654 33.93 16.25 -10.35
N GLU A 655 33.61 17.32 -11.08
CA GLU A 655 33.60 18.68 -10.55
C GLU A 655 32.49 18.87 -9.52
N TRP A 656 31.31 18.25 -9.75
CA TRP A 656 30.15 18.38 -8.88
C TRP A 656 30.12 17.33 -7.77
N PHE A 657 30.72 16.13 -7.95
CA PHE A 657 30.56 14.97 -7.08
C PHE A 657 30.93 15.21 -5.61
N PRO A 658 31.95 15.99 -5.23
CA PRO A 658 32.25 16.27 -3.84
C PRO A 658 31.08 16.93 -3.08
N GLU A 659 30.44 17.94 -3.68
CA GLU A 659 29.24 18.58 -3.12
C GLU A 659 28.02 17.64 -3.13
N LEU A 660 27.84 16.90 -4.22
CA LEU A 660 26.73 15.97 -4.38
C LEU A 660 26.80 14.85 -3.33
N TYR A 661 27.98 14.31 -3.07
CA TYR A 661 28.22 13.16 -2.17
C TYR A 661 27.65 13.41 -0.77
N ASP A 662 27.85 14.60 -0.22
CA ASP A 662 27.39 14.95 1.12
C ASP A 662 25.86 14.94 1.26
N SER A 663 25.15 15.15 0.16
CA SER A 663 23.68 15.24 0.13
C SER A 663 22.97 13.94 -0.23
N LEU A 664 23.71 12.89 -0.64
CA LEU A 664 23.14 11.64 -1.14
C LEU A 664 22.56 10.75 -0.03
N ASP A 665 21.37 10.21 -0.27
CA ASP A 665 20.83 9.03 0.42
C ASP A 665 21.21 7.74 -0.32
N THR A 666 21.03 7.71 -1.64
CA THR A 666 21.28 6.52 -2.45
C THR A 666 22.17 6.85 -3.66
N PHE A 667 23.26 6.11 -3.80
CA PHE A 667 24.13 6.17 -4.96
C PHE A 667 24.27 4.79 -5.61
N ARG A 668 23.83 4.70 -6.86
CA ARG A 668 23.82 3.44 -7.63
C ARG A 668 24.69 3.57 -8.86
N ILE A 669 25.69 2.70 -9.00
CA ILE A 669 26.57 2.63 -10.16
C ILE A 669 26.05 1.55 -11.11
N THR A 670 25.76 1.96 -12.36
CA THR A 670 25.27 1.10 -13.43
C THR A 670 26.14 1.28 -14.69
N GLY A 671 25.72 0.71 -15.80
CA GLY A 671 26.37 0.92 -17.08
C GLY A 671 26.45 -0.33 -17.94
N GLY A 672 27.49 -0.46 -18.73
CA GLY A 672 27.85 -1.72 -19.37
C GLY A 672 28.24 -2.75 -18.33
N GLU A 673 29.49 -2.71 -17.90
CA GLU A 673 30.00 -3.40 -16.71
C GLU A 673 30.78 -2.40 -15.85
N PRO A 674 30.22 -1.97 -14.70
CA PRO A 674 30.86 -0.96 -13.84
C PRO A 674 32.29 -1.30 -13.40
N LEU A 675 32.59 -2.58 -13.13
CA LEU A 675 33.93 -2.97 -12.68
C LEU A 675 35.00 -2.85 -13.76
N LEU A 676 34.61 -2.67 -15.02
CA LEU A 676 35.50 -2.34 -16.13
C LEU A 676 35.71 -0.82 -16.29
N SER A 677 34.98 0.02 -15.55
CA SER A 677 35.14 1.47 -15.61
C SER A 677 36.13 1.97 -14.53
N LYS A 678 37.07 2.83 -14.95
CA LYS A 678 38.00 3.49 -14.03
C LYS A 678 37.28 4.40 -13.03
N ASP A 679 36.17 4.97 -13.43
CA ASP A 679 35.41 5.94 -12.61
C ASP A 679 34.64 5.24 -11.49
N THR A 680 34.22 3.99 -11.64
CA THR A 680 33.70 3.18 -10.54
C THR A 680 34.71 3.05 -9.40
N TRP A 681 35.96 2.73 -9.75
CA TRP A 681 37.02 2.61 -8.76
C TRP A 681 37.35 3.93 -8.09
N LYS A 682 37.32 5.04 -8.86
CA LYS A 682 37.51 6.38 -8.33
C LYS A 682 36.40 6.80 -7.34
N VAL A 683 35.14 6.37 -7.57
CA VAL A 683 34.05 6.55 -6.58
C VAL A 683 34.36 5.81 -5.29
N LEU A 684 34.74 4.52 -5.38
CA LEU A 684 35.06 3.74 -4.19
C LEU A 684 36.25 4.33 -3.43
N ASP A 685 37.30 4.83 -4.14
CA ASP A 685 38.42 5.53 -3.54
C ASP A 685 37.99 6.83 -2.85
N HIS A 686 37.11 7.62 -3.48
CA HIS A 686 36.57 8.83 -2.86
C HIS A 686 35.81 8.52 -1.54
N ILE A 687 34.99 7.46 -1.52
CA ILE A 687 34.28 7.04 -0.31
C ILE A 687 35.27 6.59 0.79
N ILE A 688 36.35 5.90 0.41
CA ILE A 688 37.38 5.41 1.35
C ILE A 688 38.20 6.57 1.91
N ASP A 689 38.60 7.52 1.09
CA ASP A 689 39.57 8.55 1.43
C ASP A 689 38.92 9.85 1.95
N ASN A 690 37.61 9.99 1.87
CA ASN A 690 36.91 11.18 2.35
C ASN A 690 37.00 11.31 3.87
N GLU A 691 37.47 12.48 4.36
CA GLU A 691 37.62 12.75 5.80
C GLU A 691 36.23 12.75 6.52
N THR A 692 35.18 13.11 5.84
CA THR A 692 33.80 13.15 6.35
C THR A 692 32.92 12.12 5.62
N PRO A 693 32.90 10.85 6.08
CA PRO A 693 32.11 9.82 5.40
C PRO A 693 30.61 10.09 5.50
N ASN A 694 29.90 9.89 4.38
CA ASN A 694 28.43 9.96 4.37
C ASN A 694 27.82 8.65 4.89
N ARG A 695 27.67 8.55 6.21
CA ARG A 695 27.13 7.35 6.89
C ARG A 695 25.65 7.09 6.64
N ASN A 696 24.96 7.97 5.95
CA ASN A 696 23.57 7.78 5.53
C ASN A 696 23.46 7.19 4.11
N LEU A 697 24.58 7.18 3.38
CA LEU A 697 24.63 6.72 1.99
C LEU A 697 24.35 5.22 1.85
N LYS A 698 23.43 4.86 1.00
CA LYS A 698 23.20 3.50 0.48
C LYS A 698 23.96 3.34 -0.82
N LEU A 699 25.03 2.55 -0.82
CA LEU A 699 25.84 2.30 -1.99
C LEU A 699 25.36 1.03 -2.72
N SER A 700 25.08 1.16 -4.02
CA SER A 700 24.67 0.04 -4.87
C SER A 700 25.54 -0.05 -6.13
N ILE A 701 25.94 -1.26 -6.51
CA ILE A 701 26.71 -1.50 -7.73
C ILE A 701 26.03 -2.61 -8.54
N ASN A 702 25.71 -2.30 -9.82
CA ASN A 702 25.19 -3.28 -10.75
C ASN A 702 26.36 -3.89 -11.52
N THR A 703 26.67 -5.14 -11.28
CA THR A 703 27.77 -5.83 -11.95
C THR A 703 27.34 -7.21 -12.45
N ASN A 704 27.83 -7.64 -13.60
CA ASN A 704 27.57 -8.96 -14.11
C ASN A 704 28.39 -10.06 -13.41
N LEU A 705 29.34 -9.69 -12.54
CA LEU A 705 30.25 -10.58 -11.78
C LEU A 705 31.01 -11.58 -12.65
N GLY A 706 31.06 -11.36 -13.96
CA GLY A 706 31.80 -12.17 -14.93
C GLY A 706 33.09 -11.48 -15.42
N VAL A 707 33.61 -10.55 -14.66
CA VAL A 707 34.90 -9.88 -14.91
C VAL A 707 36.09 -10.74 -14.47
N PRO A 708 37.33 -10.40 -14.83
CA PRO A 708 38.53 -11.06 -14.30
C PRO A 708 38.55 -11.12 -12.77
N ASP A 709 39.12 -12.23 -12.20
CA ASP A 709 39.09 -12.50 -10.76
C ASP A 709 39.81 -11.43 -9.94
N GLU A 710 40.84 -10.79 -10.51
CA GLU A 710 41.56 -9.68 -9.87
C GLU A 710 40.63 -8.46 -9.61
N LEU A 711 39.64 -8.23 -10.45
CA LEU A 711 38.67 -7.15 -10.25
C LEU A 711 37.62 -7.52 -9.16
N ILE A 712 37.26 -8.80 -9.04
CA ILE A 712 36.42 -9.29 -7.94
C ILE A 712 37.17 -9.16 -6.61
N ASP A 713 38.46 -9.55 -6.57
CA ASP A 713 39.28 -9.43 -5.37
C ASP A 713 39.47 -7.95 -4.96
N LYS A 714 39.72 -7.09 -5.94
CA LYS A 714 39.81 -5.64 -5.71
C LYS A 714 38.49 -5.06 -5.17
N LEU A 715 37.35 -5.51 -5.70
CA LEU A 715 36.04 -5.09 -5.22
C LEU A 715 35.84 -5.49 -3.74
N ILE A 716 36.11 -6.74 -3.41
CA ILE A 716 35.99 -7.28 -2.06
C ILE A 716 36.83 -6.45 -1.08
N VAL A 717 38.13 -6.22 -1.39
CA VAL A 717 39.03 -5.45 -0.52
C VAL A 717 38.49 -4.03 -0.27
N LYS A 718 38.01 -3.35 -1.31
CA LYS A 718 37.50 -1.98 -1.16
C LYS A 718 36.17 -1.93 -0.38
N LEU A 719 35.26 -2.87 -0.65
CA LEU A 719 34.00 -2.95 0.07
C LEU A 719 34.18 -3.35 1.53
N ASP A 720 35.13 -4.26 1.81
CA ASP A 720 35.50 -4.62 3.18
C ASP A 720 35.95 -3.39 3.98
N LYS A 721 36.83 -2.56 3.40
CA LYS A 721 37.24 -1.30 4.02
C LYS A 721 36.10 -0.32 4.24
N ILE A 722 35.25 -0.14 3.25
CA ILE A 722 34.06 0.76 3.35
C ILE A 722 33.13 0.31 4.48
N ILE A 723 32.91 -1.02 4.60
CA ILE A 723 31.98 -1.61 5.57
C ILE A 723 32.59 -1.63 6.96
N SER A 724 33.85 -2.08 7.11
CA SER A 724 34.51 -2.18 8.40
C SER A 724 34.77 -0.83 9.06
N GLU A 725 35.00 0.22 8.26
CA GLU A 725 35.16 1.61 8.74
C GLU A 725 33.83 2.36 8.83
N GLU A 726 32.68 1.71 8.59
CA GLU A 726 31.31 2.31 8.63
C GLU A 726 31.22 3.60 7.82
N ARG A 727 31.76 3.61 6.61
CA ARG A 727 31.83 4.80 5.76
C ARG A 727 30.53 5.11 5.05
N VAL A 728 29.65 4.10 4.92
CA VAL A 728 28.32 4.21 4.34
C VAL A 728 27.30 3.44 5.20
N LYS A 729 26.03 3.69 5.01
CA LYS A 729 24.93 3.02 5.74
C LYS A 729 24.81 1.56 5.34
N GLU A 730 24.84 1.28 4.05
CA GLU A 730 24.69 -0.06 3.50
C GLU A 730 25.37 -0.22 2.15
N VAL A 731 25.72 -1.48 1.80
CA VAL A 731 26.24 -1.85 0.50
C VAL A 731 25.43 -3.00 -0.06
N VAL A 732 24.91 -2.84 -1.28
CA VAL A 732 24.14 -3.88 -1.99
C VAL A 732 24.69 -4.06 -3.40
N LEU A 733 24.96 -5.31 -3.78
CA LEU A 733 25.35 -5.64 -5.14
C LEU A 733 24.17 -6.17 -5.94
N PHE A 734 24.05 -5.71 -7.15
CA PHE A 734 23.05 -6.19 -8.12
C PHE A 734 23.79 -6.96 -9.21
N THR A 735 23.40 -8.21 -9.42
CA THR A 735 23.90 -9.00 -10.53
C THR A 735 22.76 -9.50 -11.40
N SER A 736 23.06 -10.15 -12.51
CA SER A 736 22.03 -10.47 -13.50
C SER A 736 22.10 -11.92 -13.95
N CYS A 737 20.97 -12.64 -13.83
CA CYS A 737 20.84 -14.01 -14.32
C CYS A 737 19.37 -14.31 -14.67
N ASP A 738 19.09 -14.79 -15.91
CA ASP A 738 17.73 -14.92 -16.41
C ASP A 738 17.25 -16.38 -16.53
N ALA A 739 18.14 -17.35 -16.41
CA ALA A 739 17.88 -18.76 -16.58
C ALA A 739 18.95 -19.59 -15.85
N TYR A 740 18.90 -20.90 -15.91
CA TYR A 740 19.86 -21.78 -15.25
C TYR A 740 20.86 -22.37 -16.25
N GLY A 741 22.14 -22.47 -15.84
CA GLY A 741 23.21 -23.17 -16.57
C GLY A 741 23.41 -22.63 -17.98
N LYS A 742 23.55 -23.52 -18.94
CA LYS A 742 23.81 -23.19 -20.37
C LYS A 742 22.73 -22.29 -20.97
N GLN A 743 21.48 -22.39 -20.51
CA GLN A 743 20.41 -21.52 -20.98
C GLN A 743 20.64 -20.05 -20.59
N ALA A 744 21.18 -19.79 -19.40
CA ALA A 744 21.61 -18.45 -19.00
C ALA A 744 22.77 -17.92 -19.85
N GLU A 745 23.74 -18.78 -20.17
CA GLU A 745 24.92 -18.45 -21.00
C GLU A 745 24.52 -18.10 -22.45
N TYR A 746 23.48 -18.74 -22.99
CA TYR A 746 22.94 -18.40 -24.32
C TYR A 746 22.33 -16.99 -24.33
N VAL A 747 21.50 -16.67 -23.36
CA VAL A 747 20.82 -15.37 -23.26
C VAL A 747 21.83 -14.25 -22.99
N ARG A 748 22.78 -14.50 -22.10
CA ARG A 748 23.80 -13.55 -21.66
C ARG A 748 25.16 -13.96 -22.21
N TYR A 749 25.32 -13.90 -23.53
CA TYR A 749 26.55 -14.29 -24.22
C TYR A 749 27.79 -13.65 -23.58
N GLY A 750 28.68 -14.46 -23.07
CA GLY A 750 29.85 -14.09 -22.27
C GLY A 750 29.72 -14.44 -20.79
N LEU A 751 28.53 -14.86 -20.34
CA LEU A 751 28.31 -15.40 -19.01
C LEU A 751 28.88 -16.83 -18.92
N GLU A 752 29.56 -17.12 -17.84
CA GLU A 752 29.90 -18.47 -17.35
C GLU A 752 29.09 -18.70 -16.05
N PHE A 753 28.06 -19.53 -16.11
CA PHE A 753 27.08 -19.69 -15.02
C PHE A 753 27.71 -20.11 -13.71
N ASP A 754 28.60 -21.12 -13.75
CA ASP A 754 29.26 -21.61 -12.54
C ASP A 754 30.20 -20.57 -11.94
N ARG A 755 30.90 -19.80 -12.79
CA ARG A 755 31.78 -18.71 -12.36
C ARG A 755 30.98 -17.60 -11.67
N LEU A 756 29.80 -17.24 -12.20
CA LEU A 756 28.90 -16.27 -11.56
C LEU A 756 28.58 -16.70 -10.13
N PHE A 757 28.12 -17.94 -9.94
CA PHE A 757 27.75 -18.43 -8.62
C PHE A 757 28.96 -18.65 -7.68
N ASN A 758 30.13 -18.99 -8.20
CA ASN A 758 31.35 -19.01 -7.43
C ASN A 758 31.76 -17.61 -6.94
N ASN A 759 31.61 -16.58 -7.76
CA ASN A 759 31.91 -15.21 -7.37
C ASN A 759 30.87 -14.68 -6.36
N ILE A 760 29.59 -15.02 -6.51
CA ILE A 760 28.54 -14.75 -5.51
C ILE A 760 28.91 -15.42 -4.17
N ASP A 761 29.32 -16.71 -4.21
CA ASP A 761 29.72 -17.45 -3.03
C ASP A 761 30.89 -16.78 -2.31
N LYS A 762 31.95 -16.45 -3.07
CA LYS A 762 33.16 -15.78 -2.55
C LYS A 762 32.85 -14.45 -1.89
N ILE A 763 32.02 -13.63 -2.52
CA ILE A 763 31.60 -12.31 -1.98
C ILE A 763 30.79 -12.50 -0.70
N LEU A 764 29.79 -13.38 -0.69
CA LEU A 764 28.92 -13.60 0.47
C LEU A 764 29.65 -14.20 1.68
N LEU A 765 30.68 -15.02 1.44
CA LEU A 765 31.54 -15.56 2.50
C LEU A 765 32.49 -14.51 3.09
N THR A 766 33.05 -13.63 2.23
CA THR A 766 34.04 -12.65 2.66
C THR A 766 33.40 -11.38 3.23
N LEU A 767 32.25 -10.98 2.74
CA LEU A 767 31.52 -9.77 3.14
C LEU A 767 30.17 -10.15 3.76
N PRO A 768 30.14 -10.57 5.03
CA PRO A 768 28.94 -11.13 5.66
C PRO A 768 27.78 -10.14 5.82
N LYS A 769 28.02 -8.84 5.74
CA LYS A 769 26.96 -7.81 5.79
C LYS A 769 26.31 -7.53 4.42
N VAL A 770 26.99 -7.85 3.31
CA VAL A 770 26.53 -7.53 1.95
C VAL A 770 25.38 -8.44 1.56
N SER A 771 24.35 -7.86 0.95
CA SER A 771 23.28 -8.58 0.23
C SER A 771 23.52 -8.50 -1.28
N ILE A 772 23.19 -9.56 -1.99
CA ILE A 772 23.27 -9.60 -3.46
C ILE A 772 21.86 -9.78 -4.02
N VAL A 773 21.49 -8.97 -5.01
CA VAL A 773 20.23 -9.06 -5.73
C VAL A 773 20.49 -9.62 -7.14
N ILE A 774 19.90 -10.75 -7.47
CA ILE A 774 19.84 -11.25 -8.84
C ILE A 774 18.69 -10.57 -9.57
N MET A 775 19.03 -9.64 -10.45
CA MET A 775 18.08 -9.03 -11.38
C MET A 775 17.84 -10.00 -12.52
N SER A 776 16.66 -10.60 -12.56
CA SER A 776 16.26 -11.52 -13.62
C SER A 776 15.27 -10.85 -14.56
N THR A 777 15.64 -10.73 -15.85
CA THR A 777 14.75 -10.25 -16.89
C THR A 777 14.10 -11.46 -17.56
N PHE A 778 12.94 -11.86 -17.03
CA PHE A 778 12.20 -13.05 -17.49
C PHE A 778 11.78 -12.91 -18.95
N ASN A 779 12.23 -13.80 -19.80
CA ASN A 779 12.06 -13.76 -21.25
C ASN A 779 11.79 -15.16 -21.82
N ILE A 780 11.68 -15.29 -23.14
CA ILE A 780 11.35 -16.57 -23.80
C ILE A 780 12.36 -17.68 -23.49
N PHE A 781 13.62 -17.36 -23.21
CA PHE A 781 14.66 -18.32 -22.88
C PHE A 781 14.71 -18.70 -21.40
N SER A 782 13.98 -17.98 -20.54
CA SER A 782 14.00 -18.22 -19.09
C SER A 782 13.15 -19.42 -18.70
N ILE A 783 11.99 -19.57 -19.30
CA ILE A 783 10.86 -20.34 -18.76
C ILE A 783 11.16 -21.81 -18.47
N PHE A 784 11.98 -22.46 -19.29
CA PHE A 784 12.22 -23.91 -19.18
C PHE A 784 13.22 -24.30 -18.09
N SER A 785 14.04 -23.36 -17.63
CA SER A 785 15.04 -23.62 -16.56
C SER A 785 14.94 -22.67 -15.38
N TYR A 786 13.93 -21.84 -15.35
CA TYR A 786 13.79 -20.83 -14.28
C TYR A 786 13.54 -21.46 -12.91
N GLU A 787 12.82 -22.58 -12.87
CA GLU A 787 12.60 -23.34 -11.63
C GLU A 787 13.95 -23.79 -11.02
N GLN A 788 14.91 -24.23 -11.85
CA GLN A 788 16.23 -24.61 -11.39
C GLN A 788 17.06 -23.41 -10.88
N LEU A 789 16.91 -22.24 -11.51
CA LEU A 789 17.50 -20.99 -11.02
C LEU A 789 16.95 -20.63 -9.65
N VAL A 790 15.63 -20.70 -9.48
CA VAL A 790 14.95 -20.44 -8.20
C VAL A 790 15.43 -21.39 -7.11
N LYS A 791 15.55 -22.69 -7.41
CA LYS A 791 16.11 -23.69 -6.49
C LYS A 791 17.57 -23.37 -6.10
N LYS A 792 18.39 -22.96 -7.06
CA LYS A 792 19.78 -22.55 -6.81
C LYS A 792 19.87 -21.32 -5.91
N VAL A 793 19.01 -20.33 -6.14
CA VAL A 793 18.93 -19.14 -5.27
C VAL A 793 18.55 -19.55 -3.84
N TYR A 794 17.58 -20.45 -3.68
CA TYR A 794 17.17 -20.93 -2.35
C TYR A 794 18.31 -21.66 -1.61
N GLU A 795 19.09 -22.49 -2.30
CA GLU A 795 20.29 -23.11 -1.74
C GLU A 795 21.27 -22.07 -1.20
N PHE A 796 21.50 -20.99 -1.94
CA PHE A 796 22.38 -19.90 -1.53
C PHE A 796 21.81 -19.07 -0.38
N LYS A 797 20.50 -18.82 -0.36
CA LYS A 797 19.84 -18.19 0.78
C LYS A 797 20.10 -18.99 2.06
N LYS A 798 19.96 -20.32 2.03
CA LYS A 798 20.22 -21.20 3.18
C LYS A 798 21.70 -21.23 3.57
N LYS A 799 22.61 -21.38 2.58
CA LYS A 799 24.04 -21.51 2.80
C LYS A 799 24.65 -20.27 3.45
N HIS A 800 24.17 -19.10 3.06
CA HIS A 800 24.76 -17.82 3.46
C HIS A 800 23.86 -17.02 4.41
N PHE A 801 22.96 -17.69 5.11
CA PHE A 801 22.16 -17.03 6.13
C PHE A 801 23.04 -16.31 7.15
N ASN A 802 22.73 -15.03 7.40
CA ASN A 802 23.35 -14.22 8.43
C ASN A 802 22.38 -13.07 8.80
N PRO A 803 21.95 -12.96 10.06
CA PRO A 803 21.01 -11.93 10.50
C PRO A 803 21.57 -10.49 10.41
N ASP A 804 22.92 -10.33 10.37
CA ASP A 804 23.56 -9.02 10.30
C ASP A 804 23.65 -8.44 8.89
N ARG A 805 23.03 -9.10 7.89
CA ARG A 805 23.01 -8.58 6.51
C ARG A 805 22.11 -7.37 6.38
N TYR A 806 22.53 -6.41 5.57
CA TYR A 806 21.82 -5.15 5.37
C TYR A 806 20.35 -5.33 4.93
N TRP A 807 20.05 -6.35 4.12
CA TRP A 807 18.70 -6.62 3.63
C TRP A 807 18.12 -7.95 4.15
N ASN A 808 18.60 -8.43 5.29
CA ASN A 808 18.15 -9.65 5.96
C ASN A 808 18.17 -10.92 5.08
N SER A 809 18.69 -10.86 3.88
CA SER A 809 18.82 -11.99 2.95
C SER A 809 20.14 -11.92 2.21
N ALA A 810 20.83 -13.05 2.12
CA ALA A 810 22.10 -13.13 1.41
C ALA A 810 21.93 -12.91 -0.09
N LEU A 811 20.90 -13.54 -0.65
CA LEU A 811 20.62 -13.52 -2.08
C LEU A 811 19.12 -13.28 -2.31
N ILE A 812 18.78 -12.27 -3.08
CA ILE A 812 17.41 -11.85 -3.39
C ILE A 812 17.18 -12.04 -4.89
N LEU A 813 16.04 -12.61 -5.27
CA LEU A 813 15.66 -12.79 -6.68
C LEU A 813 14.68 -11.70 -7.11
N ASP A 814 15.18 -10.70 -7.81
CA ASP A 814 14.36 -9.63 -8.38
C ASP A 814 13.95 -9.97 -9.81
N THR A 815 12.76 -10.55 -9.98
CA THR A 815 12.24 -10.98 -11.29
C THR A 815 11.36 -9.90 -11.91
N SER A 816 11.80 -9.37 -13.05
CA SER A 816 10.99 -8.53 -13.93
C SER A 816 10.83 -9.22 -15.28
N TYR A 817 9.79 -8.92 -16.06
CA TYR A 817 9.65 -9.48 -17.40
C TYR A 817 10.17 -8.52 -18.47
N LEU A 818 10.69 -9.12 -19.57
CA LEU A 818 11.19 -8.37 -20.70
C LEU A 818 10.04 -7.68 -21.45
N ARG A 819 10.12 -6.35 -21.55
CA ARG A 819 9.16 -5.53 -22.31
C ARG A 819 9.66 -5.23 -23.73
N TYR A 820 10.97 -5.05 -23.88
CA TYR A 820 11.63 -4.77 -25.15
C TYR A 820 13.01 -5.45 -25.19
N PRO A 821 13.36 -6.08 -26.31
CA PRO A 821 12.55 -6.23 -27.53
C PRO A 821 11.39 -7.23 -27.35
N ASP A 822 10.23 -6.92 -27.93
CA ASP A 822 8.97 -7.66 -27.77
C ASP A 822 9.03 -9.08 -28.35
N PHE A 823 9.85 -9.31 -29.39
CA PHE A 823 10.07 -10.64 -30.00
C PHE A 823 10.89 -11.62 -29.13
N LEU A 824 11.44 -11.20 -27.99
CA LEU A 824 12.04 -12.06 -26.98
C LEU A 824 11.14 -12.23 -25.74
N GLY A 825 9.92 -11.73 -25.80
CA GLY A 825 8.96 -11.85 -24.70
C GLY A 825 8.48 -13.29 -24.48
N TYR A 826 8.39 -13.73 -23.24
CA TYR A 826 7.92 -15.09 -22.86
C TYR A 826 6.48 -15.37 -23.31
N ARG A 827 5.67 -14.33 -23.51
CA ARG A 827 4.28 -14.43 -23.96
C ARG A 827 4.11 -15.01 -25.36
N LEU A 828 5.16 -15.00 -26.18
CA LEU A 828 5.16 -15.65 -27.50
C LEU A 828 4.85 -17.16 -27.40
N LEU A 829 5.15 -17.78 -26.26
CA LEU A 829 4.89 -19.20 -26.00
C LEU A 829 3.44 -19.51 -25.64
N LYS A 830 2.57 -18.49 -25.50
CA LYS A 830 1.14 -18.73 -25.21
C LYS A 830 0.50 -19.60 -26.30
N GLY A 831 -0.24 -20.64 -25.87
CA GLY A 831 -0.80 -21.66 -26.75
C GLY A 831 0.20 -22.73 -27.23
N TYR A 832 1.48 -22.62 -26.82
CA TYR A 832 2.50 -23.66 -27.03
C TYR A 832 2.83 -24.40 -25.72
N ILE A 833 2.88 -23.67 -24.60
CA ILE A 833 3.02 -24.23 -23.25
C ILE A 833 1.80 -23.80 -22.41
N GLY A 834 1.52 -24.53 -21.35
CA GLY A 834 0.51 -24.18 -20.36
C GLY A 834 1.07 -23.36 -19.19
N GLU A 835 0.23 -23.08 -18.21
CA GLU A 835 0.58 -22.32 -17.01
C GLU A 835 1.34 -23.16 -15.95
N GLU A 836 1.45 -24.47 -16.15
CA GLU A 836 2.09 -25.41 -15.21
C GLU A 836 3.55 -25.06 -14.91
N TYR A 837 4.26 -24.46 -15.86
CA TYR A 837 5.64 -24.00 -15.65
C TYR A 837 5.72 -22.91 -14.57
N PHE A 838 4.84 -21.93 -14.63
CA PHE A 838 4.79 -20.84 -13.65
C PHE A 838 4.25 -21.34 -12.32
N THR A 839 3.25 -22.21 -12.35
CA THR A 839 2.61 -22.77 -11.16
C THR A 839 3.59 -23.60 -10.35
N ARG A 840 4.51 -24.36 -10.98
CA ARG A 840 5.57 -25.10 -10.26
C ARG A 840 6.54 -24.15 -9.57
N ILE A 841 6.99 -23.08 -10.25
CA ILE A 841 7.87 -22.06 -9.67
C ILE A 841 7.18 -21.40 -8.49
N GLU A 842 5.93 -20.96 -8.67
CA GLU A 842 5.11 -20.32 -7.62
C GLU A 842 4.96 -21.22 -6.40
N LYS A 843 4.58 -22.48 -6.61
CA LYS A 843 4.42 -23.47 -5.53
C LYS A 843 5.73 -23.69 -4.76
N PHE A 844 6.85 -23.86 -5.48
CA PHE A 844 8.15 -24.04 -4.86
C PHE A 844 8.55 -22.82 -4.02
N MET A 845 8.36 -21.61 -4.55
CA MET A 845 8.69 -20.38 -3.82
C MET A 845 7.77 -20.17 -2.62
N LYS A 846 6.47 -20.45 -2.74
CA LYS A 846 5.50 -20.39 -1.64
C LYS A 846 5.83 -21.40 -0.54
N PHE A 847 6.19 -22.63 -0.92
CA PHE A 847 6.57 -23.66 0.04
C PHE A 847 7.84 -23.30 0.82
N ASN A 848 8.79 -22.62 0.17
CA ASN A 848 10.03 -22.15 0.75
C ASN A 848 10.00 -20.63 1.03
N SER A 849 8.86 -20.10 1.40
CA SER A 849 8.72 -18.68 1.67
C SER A 849 8.92 -18.36 3.14
N THR A 850 9.35 -17.14 3.37
CA THR A 850 9.33 -16.51 4.67
C THR A 850 8.20 -15.52 4.68
N TYR A 851 7.09 -15.87 5.31
CA TYR A 851 5.93 -15.00 5.44
C TYR A 851 6.19 -13.76 6.31
N ARG A 852 7.34 -13.70 6.98
CA ARG A 852 7.77 -12.56 7.81
C ARG A 852 8.11 -11.31 7.00
N SER A 853 8.30 -11.43 5.70
CA SER A 853 8.92 -10.39 4.89
C SER A 853 7.96 -9.52 4.08
N LEU A 854 6.69 -9.47 4.39
CA LEU A 854 5.79 -8.53 3.72
C LEU A 854 6.20 -7.07 3.90
N ASN A 855 7.00 -6.79 4.91
CA ASN A 855 7.37 -5.44 5.30
C ASN A 855 8.86 -5.20 5.47
N SER A 856 9.72 -6.12 5.09
CA SER A 856 11.11 -6.10 5.49
C SER A 856 12.04 -5.32 4.57
N TYR A 857 11.78 -4.04 4.35
CA TYR A 857 12.91 -3.13 4.19
C TYR A 857 13.46 -2.66 5.56
N GLN A 858 12.84 -3.03 6.69
CA GLN A 858 13.20 -2.55 8.03
C GLN A 858 12.99 -3.52 9.20
N ALA A 859 12.60 -4.77 9.01
CA ALA A 859 12.42 -5.68 10.15
C ALA A 859 13.71 -6.40 10.52
N GLU A 860 14.27 -6.05 11.64
CA GLU A 860 15.24 -6.86 12.41
C GLU A 860 14.56 -8.15 12.90
N LEU A 861 14.58 -9.21 12.10
CA LEU A 861 14.13 -10.53 12.56
C LEU A 861 15.13 -11.59 12.09
N PRO A 862 15.71 -12.38 12.99
CA PRO A 862 16.55 -13.50 12.64
C PRO A 862 15.75 -14.63 11.98
N GLU A 863 16.35 -15.33 11.02
CA GLU A 863 15.89 -16.53 10.32
C GLU A 863 14.97 -16.32 9.09
N ASP A 864 15.33 -15.38 8.22
CA ASP A 864 14.66 -15.26 6.92
C ASP A 864 15.45 -15.94 5.79
N VAL A 865 15.36 -17.28 5.70
CA VAL A 865 16.09 -18.07 4.71
C VAL A 865 15.33 -18.25 3.40
N GLY A 866 14.02 -18.00 3.38
CA GLY A 866 13.14 -18.28 2.24
C GLY A 866 12.94 -17.11 1.25
N PHE A 867 11.96 -17.27 0.39
CA PHE A 867 11.53 -16.24 -0.55
C PHE A 867 10.57 -15.26 0.12
N SER A 868 10.81 -14.00 -0.09
CA SER A 868 9.90 -12.94 0.33
C SER A 868 8.62 -12.93 -0.53
N MET A 869 7.52 -12.41 0.02
CA MET A 869 6.29 -12.23 -0.77
C MET A 869 6.52 -11.34 -2.00
N LYS A 870 7.39 -10.33 -1.91
CA LYS A 870 7.75 -9.51 -3.08
C LYS A 870 8.40 -10.32 -4.20
N GLU A 871 9.24 -11.29 -3.86
CA GLU A 871 9.84 -12.20 -4.87
C GLU A 871 8.76 -13.11 -5.48
N ILE A 872 7.84 -13.63 -4.66
CA ILE A 872 6.74 -14.52 -5.10
C ILE A 872 5.72 -13.76 -5.96
N GLU A 873 5.29 -12.58 -5.55
CA GLU A 873 4.34 -11.73 -6.28
C GLU A 873 4.80 -11.39 -7.69
N LYS A 874 6.09 -11.23 -7.91
CA LYS A 874 6.66 -11.01 -9.24
C LYS A 874 6.42 -12.20 -10.16
N ILE A 875 6.55 -13.43 -9.66
CA ILE A 875 6.26 -14.66 -10.42
C ILE A 875 4.76 -14.82 -10.66
N ILE A 876 3.92 -14.56 -9.65
CA ILE A 876 2.46 -14.55 -9.80
C ILE A 876 2.04 -13.56 -10.88
N ARG A 877 2.56 -12.34 -10.83
CA ARG A 877 2.29 -11.31 -11.85
C ARG A 877 2.69 -11.74 -13.25
N ILE A 878 3.84 -12.39 -13.41
CA ILE A 878 4.30 -12.92 -14.70
C ILE A 878 3.34 -14.02 -15.21
N LYS A 879 2.90 -14.92 -14.33
CA LYS A 879 1.89 -15.94 -14.64
C LYS A 879 0.56 -15.30 -15.06
N ASP A 880 0.05 -14.36 -14.26
CA ASP A 880 -1.24 -13.73 -14.53
C ASP A 880 -1.24 -12.99 -15.87
N ILE A 881 -0.18 -12.24 -16.16
CA ILE A 881 0.02 -11.61 -17.48
C ILE A 881 0.03 -12.67 -18.59
N PHE A 882 0.68 -13.83 -18.41
CA PHE A 882 0.71 -14.89 -19.40
C PHE A 882 -0.68 -15.50 -19.62
N VAL A 883 -1.43 -15.76 -18.55
CA VAL A 883 -2.76 -16.38 -18.61
C VAL A 883 -3.79 -15.45 -19.24
N THR A 884 -3.77 -14.16 -18.85
CA THR A 884 -4.76 -13.15 -19.29
C THR A 884 -4.45 -12.52 -20.66
N ASP A 885 -3.22 -12.72 -21.18
CA ASP A 885 -2.80 -12.11 -22.45
C ASP A 885 -3.56 -12.72 -23.63
N ASP A 886 -4.22 -11.90 -24.44
CA ASP A 886 -4.96 -12.25 -25.66
C ASP A 886 -4.39 -11.59 -26.93
N ILE A 887 -3.18 -10.99 -26.82
CA ILE A 887 -2.53 -10.29 -27.93
C ILE A 887 -2.06 -11.28 -29.00
N ASN A 888 -2.26 -10.93 -30.27
CA ASN A 888 -1.67 -11.64 -31.39
C ASN A 888 -0.18 -11.28 -31.56
N TYR A 889 0.68 -12.29 -31.49
CA TYR A 889 2.14 -12.14 -31.60
C TYR A 889 2.74 -12.68 -32.90
N ASP A 890 1.98 -12.81 -33.97
CA ASP A 890 2.45 -13.47 -35.22
C ASP A 890 3.68 -12.77 -35.82
N ARG A 891 3.69 -11.44 -35.84
CA ARG A 891 4.85 -10.64 -36.25
C ARG A 891 6.07 -10.92 -35.38
N GLN A 892 5.91 -10.86 -34.07
CA GLN A 892 6.98 -11.07 -33.10
C GLN A 892 7.53 -12.51 -33.16
N LYS A 893 6.70 -13.49 -33.43
CA LYS A 893 7.14 -14.88 -33.65
C LYS A 893 8.04 -15.01 -34.87
N VAL A 894 7.69 -14.34 -35.98
CA VAL A 894 8.53 -14.28 -37.19
C VAL A 894 9.84 -13.56 -36.92
N ASP A 895 9.77 -12.41 -36.21
CA ASP A 895 10.96 -11.64 -35.82
C ASP A 895 11.86 -12.45 -34.88
N PHE A 896 11.30 -13.24 -33.96
CA PHE A 896 12.04 -14.16 -33.10
C PHE A 896 12.85 -15.20 -33.93
N VAL A 897 12.21 -15.84 -34.90
CA VAL A 897 12.88 -16.84 -35.75
C VAL A 897 14.00 -16.20 -36.59
N ASN A 898 13.75 -15.03 -37.17
CA ASN A 898 14.75 -14.27 -37.95
C ASN A 898 15.90 -13.77 -37.06
N PHE A 899 15.60 -13.37 -35.80
CA PHE A 899 16.62 -13.01 -34.82
C PHE A 899 17.51 -14.23 -34.49
N ILE A 900 16.90 -15.38 -34.13
CA ILE A 900 17.65 -16.58 -33.77
C ILE A 900 18.61 -16.98 -34.89
N LYS A 901 18.15 -16.98 -36.13
CA LYS A 901 18.98 -17.33 -37.31
C LYS A 901 20.23 -16.45 -37.42
N GLN A 902 20.08 -15.13 -37.24
CA GLN A 902 21.17 -14.16 -37.28
C GLN A 902 22.04 -14.25 -36.02
N TYR A 903 21.42 -14.44 -34.84
CA TYR A 903 22.09 -14.55 -33.56
C TYR A 903 23.04 -15.76 -33.52
N GLU A 904 22.58 -16.92 -33.98
CA GLU A 904 23.38 -18.14 -34.08
C GLU A 904 24.58 -17.97 -35.02
N PHE A 905 24.34 -17.36 -36.21
CA PHE A 905 25.39 -17.11 -37.20
C PHE A 905 26.46 -16.16 -36.64
N ARG A 906 26.03 -15.04 -36.03
CA ARG A 906 26.99 -14.02 -35.54
C ARG A 906 27.80 -14.47 -34.35
N ARG A 907 27.34 -15.45 -33.59
CA ARG A 907 27.94 -15.91 -32.33
C ARG A 907 28.47 -17.33 -32.36
N GLY A 908 28.29 -18.03 -33.46
CA GLY A 908 28.81 -19.39 -33.64
C GLY A 908 28.18 -20.40 -32.66
N MET A 909 26.91 -20.23 -32.32
CA MET A 909 26.20 -21.10 -31.41
C MET A 909 24.87 -21.52 -32.01
N ARG A 910 24.27 -22.61 -31.50
CA ARG A 910 22.97 -23.11 -31.98
C ARG A 910 21.97 -23.16 -30.86
N CYS A 911 20.81 -22.60 -31.05
CA CYS A 911 19.73 -22.64 -30.10
C CYS A 911 19.41 -24.05 -29.59
N GLU A 912 19.48 -25.03 -30.47
CA GLU A 912 19.24 -26.45 -30.17
C GLU A 912 20.14 -27.00 -29.05
N ASP A 913 21.40 -26.54 -28.98
CA ASP A 913 22.38 -27.00 -27.97
C ASP A 913 22.13 -26.44 -26.59
N TYR A 914 21.35 -25.35 -26.48
CA TYR A 914 21.08 -24.61 -25.24
C TYR A 914 19.59 -24.66 -24.84
N HIS A 915 18.66 -24.59 -25.81
CA HIS A 915 17.22 -24.55 -25.64
C HIS A 915 16.51 -25.59 -26.57
N PRO A 916 16.75 -26.89 -26.39
CA PRO A 916 16.11 -27.92 -27.22
C PRO A 916 14.58 -27.84 -27.18
N GLU A 917 13.98 -27.36 -26.10
CA GLU A 917 12.54 -27.21 -25.89
C GLU A 917 11.92 -26.17 -26.87
N LEU A 918 12.70 -25.18 -27.32
CA LEU A 918 12.22 -24.16 -28.26
C LEU A 918 12.24 -24.62 -29.72
N ILE A 919 12.92 -25.72 -30.06
CA ILE A 919 13.13 -26.13 -31.45
C ILE A 919 11.82 -26.52 -32.17
N SER A 920 10.92 -27.22 -31.49
CA SER A 920 9.61 -27.55 -32.05
C SER A 920 8.75 -26.31 -32.25
N PHE A 921 8.82 -25.35 -31.34
CA PHE A 921 8.16 -24.04 -31.48
C PHE A 921 8.71 -23.25 -32.67
N ILE A 922 10.02 -23.18 -32.86
CA ILE A 922 10.67 -22.52 -33.99
C ILE A 922 10.29 -23.22 -35.31
N LYS A 923 10.29 -24.56 -35.35
CA LYS A 923 9.89 -25.35 -36.54
C LYS A 923 8.43 -25.09 -36.92
N LYS A 924 7.54 -25.01 -35.93
CA LYS A 924 6.13 -24.68 -36.15
C LYS A 924 5.98 -23.30 -36.79
N ILE A 925 6.63 -22.26 -36.22
CA ILE A 925 6.59 -20.92 -36.80
C ILE A 925 7.11 -20.90 -38.22
N LYS A 926 8.24 -21.58 -38.51
CA LYS A 926 8.79 -21.67 -39.86
C LYS A 926 7.81 -22.32 -40.85
N HIS A 927 7.16 -23.40 -40.43
CA HIS A 927 6.17 -24.10 -41.25
C HIS A 927 4.95 -23.18 -41.53
N ASP A 928 4.37 -22.58 -40.49
CA ASP A 928 3.16 -21.77 -40.60
C ASP A 928 3.38 -20.49 -41.45
N ASN A 929 4.61 -19.94 -41.46
CA ASN A 929 4.95 -18.71 -42.18
C ASN A 929 5.79 -18.96 -43.47
N LYS A 930 6.05 -20.22 -43.87
CA LYS A 930 6.87 -20.61 -45.02
C LYS A 930 8.28 -19.97 -45.01
N LEU A 931 8.92 -19.90 -43.82
CA LEU A 931 10.26 -19.34 -43.60
C LEU A 931 11.38 -20.34 -43.76
#